data_53b1536f0def7f691548a0d6141af4c4
#
_entry.id   53b1536f0def7f691548a0d6141af4c4
#
_cell.length_a   1.000
_cell.length_b   1.000
_cell.length_c   1.000
_cell.angle_alpha   90.00
_cell.angle_beta   90.00
_cell.angle_gamma   90.00
#
_symmetry.space_group_name_H-M   'P 1'
#
loop_
_entity.id
_entity.type
_entity.pdbx_description
1 polymer ?
#
loop_
_entity_poly.entity_id
_entity_poly.type
_entity_poly.pdbx_seq_one_letter_code
_entity_poly.pdbx_strand_id
1 'polypeptide(L)'
;MICLTRLAGILAAAALLAFGAPARAAAGDDAGPAMGSIIEMMISPSAPMPAQLIEPPVLEQQVTEGKLPPMAERLPKIPAVDDLVGPDLSPGRYGGSWTMLVGRPKDVRMALVYGYARLVRYTRDFSFEADILREMDVQDGRIFTLHLRPGHRWSDGEPFTAEDFRYYWEDVVNNKKLYPADPPRELLVDGEPPRFTVIDQTTIRYEWSKPNPRLLPAIAGPLPLTLYRPAHYLRQFHERYADPDKLAAMIEKRKQSSWAALHNRMDTATDFSNPDFPTLQPWRLLTAPPAVRFLVERNPYYHRIDLNGRQLPYLDQMAIDIVDGKLIAARAGTGDALLQARGLDFTDYTFLKAGEKRSDYKVSLWRTGRGAHLALYPNLNARDPGWRTLFRDARFRRALSMGVDRHEIDAVLYYGLTIGGGNSVLDESPLSRPGYRKVWANHDVDRANKLLDDMGLDKRNERGIRLMPDGRPLELVIETAGESTEQMDVLELLHDQWLQLGIKTYARPMQRDLFRNRIFAGDTLMSVWFGMEAGLATAETDPWELAPVSQQSLQWPKWGQYFETGGRSGEAPDMEKPEQLLALYKDWTVAPSSADRARIWREMLAINADQVYTISLVAGVLQPVVANRRLRNLPDRGLYNWDPGSHFGLYRPERFWLDN
;
A
#
# COMPACT_ATOMS: atom_id res chain seq x y z
N MET A 1 15.98 38.84 -49.93
CA MET A 1 16.06 40.26 -49.54
C MET A 1 16.34 40.25 -48.05
N ILE A 2 17.61 40.35 -47.65
CA ILE A 2 18.23 41.56 -47.06
C ILE A 2 17.69 41.77 -45.62
N CYS A 3 18.40 41.82 -44.52
CA CYS A 3 19.81 42.06 -44.11
C CYS A 3 19.86 41.90 -42.60
N LEU A 4 20.82 41.21 -41.98
CA LEU A 4 22.03 41.74 -41.33
C LEU A 4 21.80 42.86 -40.29
N THR A 5 22.25 42.87 -39.09
CA THR A 5 23.53 42.71 -38.38
C THR A 5 23.38 43.22 -36.94
N ARG A 6 24.03 42.86 -35.90
CA ARG A 6 25.40 42.96 -35.31
C ARG A 6 25.30 42.60 -33.81
N LEU A 7 26.07 41.77 -33.22
CA LEU A 7 27.48 41.82 -32.71
C LEU A 7 27.79 42.90 -31.64
N ALA A 8 28.23 42.43 -30.49
CA ALA A 8 29.33 42.81 -29.63
C ALA A 8 29.05 42.37 -28.18
N GLY A 9 29.81 41.64 -27.41
CA GLY A 9 31.26 41.41 -27.31
C GLY A 9 31.81 41.89 -25.97
N ILE A 10 32.76 41.14 -25.41
CA ILE A 10 33.78 41.50 -24.39
C ILE A 10 33.75 40.55 -23.19
N LEU A 11 34.61 39.51 -23.15
CA LEU A 11 35.98 39.35 -22.61
C LEU A 11 36.02 39.38 -21.07
N ALA A 12 36.28 38.26 -20.41
CA ALA A 12 37.53 37.56 -20.08
C ALA A 12 38.39 38.21 -18.95
N ALA A 13 38.69 37.43 -17.94
CA ALA A 13 40.00 37.40 -17.31
C ALA A 13 40.19 36.12 -16.48
N ALA A 14 41.11 35.27 -16.94
CA ALA A 14 41.72 34.19 -16.19
C ALA A 14 42.90 34.71 -15.39
N ALA A 15 43.16 34.15 -14.21
CA ALA A 15 44.48 34.23 -13.57
C ALA A 15 44.82 32.88 -12.95
N LEU A 16 45.72 32.18 -13.60
CA LEU A 16 46.54 31.09 -13.03
C LEU A 16 47.60 31.70 -12.10
N LEU A 17 47.88 31.06 -10.99
CA LEU A 17 49.20 30.98 -10.42
C LEU A 17 49.43 29.64 -9.75
N ALA A 18 50.54 29.03 -10.09
CA ALA A 18 51.01 27.71 -9.75
C ALA A 18 52.10 27.75 -8.64
N PHE A 19 52.40 26.57 -8.13
CA PHE A 19 53.61 26.07 -7.46
C PHE A 19 53.72 26.10 -5.94
N GLY A 20 53.94 24.88 -5.40
CA GLY A 20 54.67 24.64 -4.21
C GLY A 20 54.29 23.35 -3.46
N ALA A 21 54.87 22.20 -3.83
CA ALA A 21 55.13 21.12 -2.89
C ALA A 21 56.55 21.30 -2.36
N PRO A 22 56.94 20.88 -1.15
CA PRO A 22 56.93 19.48 -0.73
C PRO A 22 56.73 19.28 0.81
N ALA A 23 56.46 18.11 1.26
CA ALA A 23 57.20 17.33 2.28
C ALA A 23 56.28 16.33 2.98
N ARG A 24 56.69 15.12 2.89
CA ARG A 24 56.21 13.91 3.55
C ARG A 24 56.55 13.98 5.03
N ALA A 25 55.57 13.79 5.89
CA ALA A 25 55.76 13.43 7.31
C ALA A 25 54.65 12.51 7.77
N ALA A 26 55.04 11.39 8.27
CA ALA A 26 54.56 10.39 9.23
C ALA A 26 53.06 10.25 9.50
N ALA A 27 52.65 8.99 9.50
CA ALA A 27 51.41 8.41 9.94
C ALA A 27 50.97 8.93 11.32
N GLY A 28 49.73 9.46 11.34
CA GLY A 28 48.94 9.66 12.51
C GLY A 28 47.53 9.22 12.16
N ASP A 29 46.88 8.50 13.06
CA ASP A 29 45.49 8.02 13.00
C ASP A 29 44.54 9.16 12.56
N ASP A 30 44.15 9.20 11.29
CA ASP A 30 43.09 10.04 10.78
C ASP A 30 41.76 9.31 10.99
N ALA A 31 41.17 9.52 12.16
CA ALA A 31 39.72 9.49 12.27
C ALA A 31 39.20 10.60 11.34
N GLY A 32 38.68 10.22 10.16
CA GLY A 32 38.04 11.16 9.25
C GLY A 32 36.98 12.00 9.99
N PRO A 33 36.68 13.22 9.50
CA PRO A 33 35.71 14.09 10.17
C PRO A 33 34.42 13.32 10.38
N ALA A 34 33.94 13.28 11.61
CA ALA A 34 32.64 12.71 11.94
C ALA A 34 31.63 13.33 10.99
N MET A 35 31.04 12.51 10.10
CA MET A 35 29.94 12.96 9.24
C MET A 35 28.87 13.55 10.17
N GLY A 36 28.55 14.83 9.99
CA GLY A 36 27.48 15.46 10.74
C GLY A 36 26.21 14.64 10.59
N SER A 37 25.49 14.42 11.70
CA SER A 37 24.19 13.74 11.71
C SER A 37 23.25 14.33 10.68
N ILE A 38 22.67 13.49 9.81
CA ILE A 38 21.63 13.91 8.85
C ILE A 38 20.30 13.97 9.60
N ILE A 39 19.72 15.16 9.67
CA ILE A 39 18.38 15.35 10.25
C ILE A 39 17.44 15.71 9.09
N GLU A 40 16.44 14.86 8.88
CA GLU A 40 15.33 15.13 7.96
C GLU A 40 14.10 15.54 8.78
N MET A 41 13.47 16.64 8.40
CA MET A 41 12.29 17.18 9.09
C MET A 41 11.07 17.06 8.21
N MET A 42 10.04 16.36 8.69
CA MET A 42 8.73 16.29 8.05
C MET A 42 7.77 17.21 8.79
N ILE A 43 7.25 18.21 8.10
CA ILE A 43 6.33 19.21 8.67
C ILE A 43 4.94 18.98 8.06
N SER A 44 3.89 19.16 8.85
CA SER A 44 2.52 19.21 8.34
C SER A 44 2.31 20.53 7.59
N PRO A 45 2.04 20.51 6.29
CA PRO A 45 1.74 21.71 5.52
C PRO A 45 0.54 22.44 6.14
N SER A 46 0.66 23.73 6.34
CA SER A 46 -0.40 24.54 6.94
C SER A 46 -0.33 25.97 6.40
N ALA A 47 -1.45 26.46 5.86
CA ALA A 47 -1.62 27.86 5.53
C ALA A 47 -1.77 28.72 6.81
N PRO A 48 -1.73 30.06 6.71
CA PRO A 48 -2.02 30.94 7.84
C PRO A 48 -3.41 30.69 8.43
N MET A 49 -3.52 30.86 9.75
CA MET A 49 -4.80 30.70 10.46
C MET A 49 -5.82 31.74 9.96
N PRO A 50 -7.05 31.32 9.57
CA PRO A 50 -8.09 32.26 9.16
C PRO A 50 -8.57 33.13 10.30
N ALA A 51 -9.02 34.35 9.99
CA ALA A 51 -9.47 35.32 10.98
C ALA A 51 -10.76 34.91 11.71
N GLN A 52 -11.58 34.06 11.10
CA GLN A 52 -12.87 33.61 11.65
C GLN A 52 -13.01 32.10 11.44
N LEU A 53 -13.56 31.42 12.44
CA LEU A 53 -13.96 30.02 12.35
C LEU A 53 -15.47 29.92 12.06
N ILE A 54 -15.85 28.96 11.24
CA ILE A 54 -17.23 28.74 10.80
C ILE A 54 -17.69 27.38 11.30
N GLU A 55 -18.60 27.40 12.27
CA GLU A 55 -19.19 26.18 12.84
C GLU A 55 -19.90 25.35 11.77
N PRO A 56 -19.72 24.01 11.75
CA PRO A 56 -20.55 23.15 10.91
C PRO A 56 -22.03 23.22 11.31
N PRO A 57 -22.97 23.51 10.40
CA PRO A 57 -24.40 23.67 10.73
C PRO A 57 -25.01 22.49 11.49
N VAL A 58 -24.56 21.26 11.17
CA VAL A 58 -25.03 20.04 11.84
C VAL A 58 -24.64 19.98 13.32
N LEU A 59 -23.65 20.77 13.75
CA LEU A 59 -23.17 20.82 15.14
C LEU A 59 -23.68 22.06 15.92
N GLU A 60 -24.22 23.08 15.24
CA GLU A 60 -24.66 24.33 15.85
C GLU A 60 -25.64 24.13 17.02
N GLN A 61 -26.60 23.21 16.87
CA GLN A 61 -27.56 22.92 17.93
C GLN A 61 -26.86 22.36 19.19
N GLN A 62 -25.93 21.41 19.02
CA GLN A 62 -25.19 20.83 20.14
C GLN A 62 -24.31 21.86 20.85
N VAL A 63 -23.72 22.77 20.10
CA VAL A 63 -22.94 23.91 20.67
C VAL A 63 -23.87 24.86 21.44
N THR A 64 -25.01 25.24 20.86
CA THR A 64 -25.99 26.14 21.51
C THR A 64 -26.57 25.52 22.79
N GLU A 65 -26.80 24.22 22.81
CA GLU A 65 -27.26 23.48 23.98
C GLU A 65 -26.17 23.20 25.03
N GLY A 66 -24.92 23.59 24.78
CA GLY A 66 -23.77 23.35 25.65
C GLY A 66 -23.33 21.86 25.74
N LYS A 67 -23.81 21.02 24.82
CA LYS A 67 -23.44 19.61 24.73
C LYS A 67 -22.08 19.41 24.05
N LEU A 68 -21.70 20.36 23.23
CA LEU A 68 -20.42 20.39 22.51
C LEU A 68 -19.78 21.76 22.69
N PRO A 69 -18.47 21.86 23.03
CA PRO A 69 -17.77 23.14 23.09
C PRO A 69 -17.74 23.84 21.72
N PRO A 70 -17.61 25.17 21.66
CA PRO A 70 -17.37 25.88 20.41
C PRO A 70 -16.16 25.37 19.66
N MET A 71 -16.14 25.46 18.32
CA MET A 71 -15.09 24.91 17.46
C MET A 71 -13.67 25.37 17.89
N ALA A 72 -13.53 26.63 18.34
CA ALA A 72 -12.25 27.16 18.81
C ALA A 72 -11.65 26.40 19.99
N GLU A 73 -12.48 25.75 20.82
CA GLU A 73 -12.06 24.94 21.97
C GLU A 73 -11.86 23.46 21.61
N ARG A 74 -12.42 23.04 20.47
CA ARG A 74 -12.32 21.66 19.97
C ARG A 74 -11.08 21.45 19.13
N LEU A 75 -10.62 22.48 18.43
CA LEU A 75 -9.41 22.43 17.60
C LEU A 75 -8.15 22.40 18.46
N PRO A 76 -7.07 21.77 17.98
CA PRO A 76 -5.75 21.95 18.58
C PRO A 76 -5.34 23.43 18.50
N LYS A 77 -4.44 23.86 19.40
CA LYS A 77 -3.92 25.26 19.39
C LYS A 77 -3.29 25.67 18.06
N ILE A 78 -2.76 24.70 17.33
CA ILE A 78 -2.17 24.85 16.00
C ILE A 78 -2.85 23.81 15.08
N PRO A 79 -4.05 24.09 14.55
CA PRO A 79 -4.70 23.18 13.61
C PRO A 79 -3.94 23.14 12.28
N ALA A 80 -4.18 22.09 11.50
CA ALA A 80 -3.69 22.07 10.12
C ALA A 80 -4.66 22.89 9.25
N VAL A 81 -4.18 23.94 8.61
CA VAL A 81 -4.97 24.80 7.70
C VAL A 81 -4.69 24.37 6.27
N ASP A 82 -5.72 23.89 5.60
CA ASP A 82 -5.65 23.44 4.22
C ASP A 82 -5.76 24.62 3.27
N ASP A 83 -4.77 24.79 2.40
CA ASP A 83 -4.70 25.88 1.43
C ASP A 83 -5.59 25.65 0.19
N LEU A 84 -6.06 24.42 -0.02
CA LEU A 84 -6.86 24.00 -1.18
C LEU A 84 -6.25 24.43 -2.53
N VAL A 85 -4.91 24.46 -2.61
CA VAL A 85 -4.19 24.79 -3.83
C VAL A 85 -4.14 23.57 -4.76
N GLY A 86 -4.59 23.76 -6.00
CA GLY A 86 -4.56 22.76 -7.05
C GLY A 86 -5.63 23.02 -8.11
N PRO A 87 -5.44 22.52 -9.33
CA PRO A 87 -6.33 22.83 -10.46
C PRO A 87 -7.77 22.34 -10.24
N ASP A 88 -7.96 21.29 -9.44
CA ASP A 88 -9.25 20.66 -9.19
C ASP A 88 -9.77 20.93 -7.78
N LEU A 89 -9.13 21.83 -7.01
CA LEU A 89 -9.48 22.11 -5.63
C LEU A 89 -10.14 23.47 -5.47
N SER A 90 -11.19 23.51 -4.67
CA SER A 90 -11.91 24.72 -4.30
C SER A 90 -12.44 24.62 -2.87
N PRO A 91 -12.62 25.75 -2.16
CA PRO A 91 -13.32 25.77 -0.89
C PRO A 91 -14.72 25.19 -1.03
N GLY A 92 -15.05 24.23 -0.14
CA GLY A 92 -16.30 23.52 -0.20
C GLY A 92 -17.43 24.14 0.60
N ARG A 93 -18.56 23.46 0.61
CA ARG A 93 -19.73 23.73 1.44
C ARG A 93 -19.99 22.52 2.34
N TYR A 94 -20.52 22.78 3.53
CA TYR A 94 -20.98 21.72 4.40
C TYR A 94 -22.22 21.02 3.88
N GLY A 95 -22.35 19.75 4.22
CA GLY A 95 -23.56 18.97 3.99
C GLY A 95 -23.35 17.78 3.05
N GLY A 96 -24.35 16.93 3.07
CA GLY A 96 -24.39 15.75 2.23
C GLY A 96 -23.80 14.48 2.87
N SER A 97 -23.99 13.37 2.17
CA SER A 97 -23.58 12.05 2.61
C SER A 97 -22.86 11.32 1.49
N TRP A 98 -21.72 10.73 1.80
CA TRP A 98 -21.02 9.82 0.90
C TRP A 98 -21.59 8.42 1.03
N THR A 99 -22.43 8.01 0.08
CA THR A 99 -22.89 6.62 -0.02
C THR A 99 -21.88 5.78 -0.79
N MET A 100 -21.47 4.64 -0.20
CA MET A 100 -20.61 3.65 -0.86
C MET A 100 -21.15 2.23 -0.65
N LEU A 101 -20.81 1.33 -1.58
CA LEU A 101 -21.21 -0.07 -1.58
C LEU A 101 -20.01 -0.97 -1.26
N VAL A 102 -20.19 -1.96 -0.40
CA VAL A 102 -19.15 -2.93 -0.06
C VAL A 102 -19.69 -4.35 -0.07
N GLY A 103 -18.85 -5.32 -0.47
CA GLY A 103 -19.25 -6.71 -0.62
C GLY A 103 -19.26 -7.51 0.70
N ARG A 104 -18.64 -7.01 1.76
CA ARG A 104 -18.44 -7.76 3.01
C ARG A 104 -18.45 -6.84 4.22
N PRO A 105 -18.95 -7.31 5.40
CA PRO A 105 -19.00 -6.51 6.63
C PRO A 105 -17.64 -5.94 7.06
N LYS A 106 -16.55 -6.69 6.89
CA LYS A 106 -15.20 -6.21 7.23
C LYS A 106 -14.73 -5.02 6.39
N ASP A 107 -15.37 -4.77 5.25
CA ASP A 107 -15.00 -3.67 4.37
C ASP A 107 -15.55 -2.31 4.86
N VAL A 108 -16.30 -2.27 5.96
CA VAL A 108 -16.66 -1.02 6.68
C VAL A 108 -15.39 -0.23 7.07
N ARG A 109 -14.28 -0.92 7.32
CA ARG A 109 -12.97 -0.30 7.53
C ARG A 109 -12.47 0.60 6.39
N MET A 110 -13.13 0.55 5.21
CA MET A 110 -12.81 1.48 4.13
C MET A 110 -13.07 2.95 4.52
N ALA A 111 -13.92 3.22 5.50
CA ALA A 111 -14.06 4.56 6.08
C ALA A 111 -12.73 5.06 6.71
N LEU A 112 -11.98 4.18 7.38
CA LEU A 112 -10.64 4.48 7.91
C LEU A 112 -9.59 4.61 6.80
N VAL A 113 -9.66 3.75 5.78
CA VAL A 113 -8.71 3.77 4.64
C VAL A 113 -8.87 5.07 3.85
N TYR A 114 -10.09 5.45 3.53
CA TYR A 114 -10.40 6.66 2.78
C TYR A 114 -10.26 7.93 3.63
N GLY A 115 -10.57 7.87 4.93
CA GLY A 115 -10.38 8.99 5.86
C GLY A 115 -8.92 9.43 5.96
N TYR A 116 -8.02 8.50 5.85
CA TYR A 116 -6.57 8.65 5.69
C TYR A 116 -5.89 9.67 6.62
N ALA A 117 -6.41 9.88 7.83
CA ALA A 117 -5.67 10.59 8.86
C ALA A 117 -4.59 9.66 9.43
N ARG A 118 -3.33 10.02 9.27
CA ARG A 118 -2.15 9.24 9.66
C ARG A 118 -1.20 10.10 10.49
N LEU A 119 -0.31 9.49 11.26
CA LEU A 119 0.76 10.26 11.91
C LEU A 119 1.58 11.01 10.87
N VAL A 120 2.02 10.27 9.85
CA VAL A 120 2.69 10.75 8.63
C VAL A 120 1.93 10.13 7.45
N ARG A 121 1.79 10.81 6.34
CA ARG A 121 1.08 10.33 5.16
C ARG A 121 1.90 10.49 3.88
N TYR A 122 1.51 9.78 2.85
CA TYR A 122 2.05 9.99 1.50
C TYR A 122 1.47 11.26 0.86
N THR A 123 2.32 11.99 0.16
CA THR A 123 1.94 13.03 -0.79
C THR A 123 1.62 12.44 -2.16
N ARG A 124 1.18 13.26 -3.12
CA ARG A 124 0.87 12.77 -4.48
C ARG A 124 2.09 12.33 -5.29
N ASP A 125 3.29 12.76 -4.92
CA ASP A 125 4.58 12.33 -5.47
C ASP A 125 5.24 11.22 -4.67
N PHE A 126 4.50 10.63 -3.71
CA PHE A 126 4.91 9.53 -2.83
C PHE A 126 6.04 9.86 -1.85
N SER A 127 6.30 11.13 -1.59
CA SER A 127 7.08 11.57 -0.43
C SER A 127 6.23 11.53 0.84
N PHE A 128 6.84 11.78 2.00
CA PHE A 128 6.15 11.81 3.28
C PHE A 128 5.98 13.23 3.81
N GLU A 129 4.83 13.48 4.45
CA GLU A 129 4.57 14.70 5.21
C GLU A 129 3.86 14.36 6.53
N ALA A 130 4.08 15.15 7.57
CA ALA A 130 3.35 15.01 8.83
C ALA A 130 1.86 15.39 8.63
N ASP A 131 0.95 14.70 9.34
CA ASP A 131 -0.50 14.92 9.22
C ASP A 131 -1.16 15.09 10.59
N ILE A 132 -1.45 13.99 11.34
CA ILE A 132 -1.87 14.07 12.75
C ILE A 132 -0.77 14.74 13.57
N LEU A 133 0.48 14.37 13.32
CA LEU A 133 1.63 15.07 13.87
C LEU A 133 1.70 16.50 13.33
N ARG A 134 2.20 17.41 14.14
CA ARG A 134 2.64 18.72 13.68
C ARG A 134 3.92 18.60 12.87
N GLU A 135 4.85 17.75 13.36
CA GLU A 135 6.21 17.61 12.86
C GLU A 135 6.81 16.28 13.29
N MET A 136 7.75 15.77 12.52
CA MET A 136 8.58 14.61 12.86
C MET A 136 10.01 14.88 12.44
N ASP A 137 10.96 14.72 13.39
CA ASP A 137 12.39 14.72 13.10
C ASP A 137 12.88 13.30 12.93
N VAL A 138 13.63 13.05 11.87
CA VAL A 138 14.31 11.77 11.61
C VAL A 138 15.81 12.01 11.56
N GLN A 139 16.53 11.48 12.54
CA GLN A 139 17.98 11.58 12.60
C GLN A 139 18.62 10.24 12.18
N ASP A 140 19.48 10.28 11.17
CA ASP A 140 20.25 9.14 10.65
C ASP A 140 19.36 7.92 10.27
N GLY A 141 18.08 8.14 9.97
CA GLY A 141 17.10 7.09 9.71
C GLY A 141 16.81 6.15 10.88
N ARG A 142 17.29 6.44 12.10
CA ARG A 142 17.21 5.57 13.28
C ARG A 142 16.61 6.20 14.54
N ILE A 143 16.55 7.53 14.63
CA ILE A 143 15.92 8.25 15.73
C ILE A 143 14.77 9.05 15.16
N PHE A 144 13.56 8.74 15.62
CA PHE A 144 12.32 9.39 15.18
C PHE A 144 11.73 10.12 16.37
N THR A 145 11.67 11.46 16.30
CA THR A 145 11.06 12.32 17.32
C THR A 145 9.74 12.85 16.77
N LEU A 146 8.64 12.49 17.42
CA LEU A 146 7.28 12.80 17.02
C LEU A 146 6.75 13.96 17.84
N HIS A 147 6.30 15.03 17.19
CA HIS A 147 5.74 16.22 17.83
C HIS A 147 4.23 16.29 17.56
N LEU A 148 3.43 16.11 18.61
CA LEU A 148 1.98 16.21 18.57
C LEU A 148 1.54 17.68 18.46
N ARG A 149 0.29 17.88 18.06
CA ARG A 149 -0.37 19.20 18.10
C ARG A 149 -0.83 19.49 19.52
N PRO A 150 -0.37 20.55 20.17
CA PRO A 150 -0.85 20.90 21.51
C PRO A 150 -2.37 21.10 21.54
N GLY A 151 -3.05 20.43 22.49
CA GLY A 151 -4.51 20.50 22.63
C GLY A 151 -5.30 19.67 21.61
N HIS A 152 -4.66 18.77 20.87
CA HIS A 152 -5.37 17.79 20.01
C HIS A 152 -6.23 16.86 20.87
N ARG A 153 -7.40 16.49 20.36
CA ARG A 153 -8.38 15.67 21.07
C ARG A 153 -8.85 14.50 20.24
N TRP A 154 -9.22 13.43 20.91
CA TRP A 154 -9.96 12.32 20.36
C TRP A 154 -11.39 12.73 19.96
N SER A 155 -12.10 11.89 19.20
CA SER A 155 -13.46 12.16 18.72
C SER A 155 -14.53 12.27 19.83
N ASP A 156 -14.23 11.82 21.04
CA ASP A 156 -15.05 11.96 22.24
C ASP A 156 -14.70 13.19 23.08
N GLY A 157 -13.67 13.94 22.67
CA GLY A 157 -13.23 15.17 23.34
C GLY A 157 -12.09 15.01 24.33
N GLU A 158 -11.67 13.79 24.66
CA GLU A 158 -10.55 13.54 25.54
C GLU A 158 -9.21 13.94 24.88
N PRO A 159 -8.21 14.40 25.67
CA PRO A 159 -6.92 14.82 25.12
C PRO A 159 -6.16 13.69 24.43
N PHE A 160 -5.56 13.98 23.26
CA PHE A 160 -4.61 13.11 22.60
C PHE A 160 -3.18 13.57 22.95
N THR A 161 -2.42 12.72 23.65
CA THR A 161 -1.13 13.05 24.24
C THR A 161 -0.10 11.91 24.11
N ALA A 162 1.13 12.16 24.56
CA ALA A 162 2.19 11.15 24.66
C ALA A 162 1.80 9.93 25.51
N GLU A 163 0.81 10.07 26.42
CA GLU A 163 0.27 8.96 27.22
C GLU A 163 -0.39 7.87 26.37
N ASP A 164 -1.03 8.23 25.25
CA ASP A 164 -1.65 7.28 24.32
C ASP A 164 -0.60 6.40 23.62
N PHE A 165 0.60 6.93 23.38
CA PHE A 165 1.77 6.21 22.86
C PHE A 165 2.42 5.34 23.93
N ARG A 166 2.59 5.87 25.17
CA ARG A 166 3.12 5.11 26.29
C ARG A 166 2.24 3.90 26.57
N TYR A 167 0.92 4.09 26.63
CA TYR A 167 -0.04 3.01 26.85
C TYR A 167 0.07 1.92 25.76
N TYR A 168 0.14 2.32 24.50
CA TYR A 168 0.35 1.37 23.40
C TYR A 168 1.65 0.57 23.57
N TRP A 169 2.75 1.25 23.84
CA TRP A 169 4.07 0.61 23.92
C TRP A 169 4.22 -0.27 25.16
N GLU A 170 3.90 0.26 26.33
CA GLU A 170 4.16 -0.41 27.60
C GLU A 170 3.05 -1.38 28.00
N ASP A 171 1.78 -0.97 27.85
CA ASP A 171 0.64 -1.70 28.39
C ASP A 171 0.00 -2.63 27.35
N VAL A 172 0.21 -2.40 26.03
CA VAL A 172 -0.35 -3.26 24.97
C VAL A 172 0.72 -4.12 24.31
N VAL A 173 1.68 -3.55 23.59
CA VAL A 173 2.65 -4.31 22.78
C VAL A 173 3.61 -5.14 23.64
N ASN A 174 4.11 -4.56 24.75
CA ASN A 174 5.00 -5.27 25.67
C ASN A 174 4.27 -6.09 26.73
N ASN A 175 2.95 -6.15 26.71
CA ASN A 175 2.15 -7.00 27.60
C ASN A 175 1.90 -8.37 26.93
N LYS A 176 2.56 -9.41 27.40
CA LYS A 176 2.47 -10.76 26.83
C LYS A 176 1.09 -11.42 26.96
N LYS A 177 0.17 -10.90 27.82
CA LYS A 177 -1.22 -11.36 27.87
C LYS A 177 -2.04 -10.78 26.73
N LEU A 178 -1.78 -9.52 26.33
CA LEU A 178 -2.43 -8.85 25.22
C LEU A 178 -1.77 -9.17 23.88
N TYR A 179 -0.44 -9.19 23.85
CA TYR A 179 0.37 -9.41 22.67
C TYR A 179 1.39 -10.54 22.91
N PRO A 180 0.98 -11.82 22.77
CA PRO A 180 1.86 -12.96 23.04
C PRO A 180 3.06 -13.06 22.08
N ALA A 181 2.92 -12.53 20.85
CA ALA A 181 3.98 -12.49 19.84
C ALA A 181 5.04 -11.43 20.19
N ASP A 182 6.10 -11.39 19.40
CA ASP A 182 7.06 -10.29 19.45
C ASP A 182 6.39 -9.01 18.90
N PRO A 183 6.93 -7.82 19.21
CA PRO A 183 6.45 -6.57 18.63
C PRO A 183 6.33 -6.65 17.09
N PRO A 184 5.46 -5.82 16.47
CA PRO A 184 5.36 -5.78 15.01
C PRO A 184 6.74 -5.69 14.34
N ARG A 185 6.94 -6.46 13.27
CA ARG A 185 8.24 -6.54 12.57
C ARG A 185 8.76 -5.18 12.10
N GLU A 186 7.86 -4.24 11.86
CA GLU A 186 8.16 -2.86 11.46
C GLU A 186 8.81 -2.06 12.59
N LEU A 187 8.66 -2.53 13.83
CA LEU A 187 9.34 -1.98 15.02
C LEU A 187 10.62 -2.73 15.38
N LEU A 188 10.98 -3.79 14.65
CA LEU A 188 12.18 -4.57 14.92
C LEU A 188 13.26 -4.29 13.87
N VAL A 189 14.47 -3.97 14.31
CA VAL A 189 15.67 -3.88 13.47
C VAL A 189 16.65 -4.94 13.96
N ASP A 190 17.01 -5.89 13.12
CA ASP A 190 17.81 -7.09 13.50
C ASP A 190 17.24 -7.86 14.71
N GLY A 191 15.90 -7.84 14.88
CA GLY A 191 15.23 -8.46 16.02
C GLY A 191 15.19 -7.58 17.29
N GLU A 192 15.82 -6.41 17.29
CA GLU A 192 15.84 -5.50 18.42
C GLU A 192 14.69 -4.47 18.35
N PRO A 193 13.90 -4.32 19.43
CA PRO A 193 12.87 -3.28 19.52
C PRO A 193 13.51 -1.89 19.76
N PRO A 194 12.75 -0.80 19.51
CA PRO A 194 13.24 0.54 19.78
C PRO A 194 13.36 0.82 21.30
N ARG A 195 14.26 1.71 21.64
CA ARG A 195 14.16 2.46 22.88
C ARG A 195 13.05 3.50 22.73
N PHE A 196 12.00 3.36 23.52
CA PHE A 196 10.89 4.30 23.58
C PHE A 196 11.09 5.30 24.70
N THR A 197 10.82 6.60 24.46
CA THR A 197 10.95 7.66 25.46
C THR A 197 9.84 8.69 25.30
N VAL A 198 9.12 8.98 26.38
CA VAL A 198 8.25 10.15 26.49
C VAL A 198 9.10 11.31 26.94
N ILE A 199 9.24 12.35 26.12
CA ILE A 199 10.04 13.56 26.44
C ILE A 199 9.17 14.54 27.20
N ASP A 200 7.95 14.82 26.74
CA ASP A 200 6.93 15.62 27.39
C ASP A 200 5.53 15.19 26.93
N GLN A 201 4.46 15.92 27.30
CA GLN A 201 3.08 15.58 26.97
C GLN A 201 2.79 15.53 25.44
N THR A 202 3.62 16.17 24.63
CA THR A 202 3.43 16.32 23.19
C THR A 202 4.59 15.80 22.37
N THR A 203 5.63 15.24 23.01
CA THR A 203 6.86 14.81 22.32
C THR A 203 7.26 13.39 22.74
N ILE A 204 7.41 12.51 21.74
CA ILE A 204 7.75 11.10 21.90
C ILE A 204 8.93 10.77 20.99
N ARG A 205 9.79 9.85 21.44
CA ARG A 205 10.94 9.38 20.66
C ARG A 205 11.01 7.86 20.59
N TYR A 206 11.25 7.36 19.36
CA TYR A 206 11.65 6.00 19.09
C TYR A 206 13.08 6.00 18.56
N GLU A 207 13.95 5.17 19.13
CA GLU A 207 15.37 5.11 18.78
C GLU A 207 15.83 3.67 18.62
N TRP A 208 16.46 3.37 17.48
CA TRP A 208 17.09 2.09 17.17
C TRP A 208 18.61 2.22 17.11
N SER A 209 19.33 1.09 17.24
CA SER A 209 20.80 1.03 17.07
C SER A 209 21.22 1.23 15.59
N LYS A 210 20.33 0.90 14.64
CA LYS A 210 20.53 1.01 13.19
C LYS A 210 19.30 1.67 12.52
N PRO A 211 19.41 2.14 11.26
CA PRO A 211 18.27 2.68 10.51
C PRO A 211 17.08 1.75 10.47
N ASN A 212 15.86 2.31 10.54
CA ASN A 212 14.59 1.59 10.36
C ASN A 212 13.80 2.15 9.15
N PRO A 213 14.05 1.68 7.94
CA PRO A 213 13.36 2.17 6.74
C PRO A 213 11.88 1.78 6.69
N ARG A 214 11.44 0.81 7.51
CA ARG A 214 10.05 0.32 7.49
C ARG A 214 9.08 1.18 8.26
N LEU A 215 9.56 2.02 9.19
CA LEU A 215 8.66 2.75 10.08
C LEU A 215 7.74 3.73 9.34
N LEU A 216 8.29 4.58 8.47
CA LEU A 216 7.51 5.60 7.75
C LEU A 216 6.43 4.97 6.84
N PRO A 217 6.75 4.00 5.96
CA PRO A 217 5.73 3.32 5.18
C PRO A 217 4.65 2.64 6.05
N ALA A 218 5.06 2.02 7.17
CA ALA A 218 4.12 1.32 8.05
C ALA A 218 3.11 2.26 8.72
N ILE A 219 3.54 3.45 9.14
CA ILE A 219 2.62 4.43 9.78
C ILE A 219 1.84 5.28 8.78
N ALA A 220 2.27 5.32 7.49
CA ALA A 220 1.63 6.06 6.40
C ALA A 220 0.68 5.17 5.56
N GLY A 221 0.74 3.87 5.70
CA GLY A 221 0.01 2.92 4.86
C GLY A 221 -1.51 2.95 5.02
N PRO A 222 -2.24 2.19 4.18
CA PRO A 222 -3.71 2.15 4.20
C PRO A 222 -4.28 1.55 5.49
N LEU A 223 -3.62 0.56 6.06
CA LEU A 223 -3.86 0.04 7.41
C LEU A 223 -2.61 0.30 8.24
N PRO A 224 -2.49 1.49 8.85
CA PRO A 224 -1.24 1.92 9.45
C PRO A 224 -0.88 1.11 10.70
N LEU A 225 0.41 0.97 10.94
CA LEU A 225 0.90 0.64 12.26
C LEU A 225 0.55 1.80 13.21
N THR A 226 -0.48 1.61 14.03
CA THR A 226 -0.96 2.64 14.93
C THR A 226 -0.14 2.61 16.21
N LEU A 227 0.78 3.56 16.37
CA LEU A 227 1.72 3.64 17.51
C LEU A 227 1.07 4.19 18.80
N TYR A 228 -0.24 4.34 18.83
CA TYR A 228 -1.00 4.91 19.92
C TYR A 228 -2.36 4.21 20.08
N ARG A 229 -2.93 4.32 21.27
CA ARG A 229 -4.28 3.86 21.58
C ARG A 229 -4.97 4.86 22.50
N PRO A 230 -6.33 5.02 22.44
CA PRO A 230 -7.05 5.87 23.37
C PRO A 230 -6.97 5.29 24.78
N ALA A 231 -5.94 5.68 25.52
CA ALA A 231 -5.62 5.15 26.84
C ALA A 231 -6.79 5.31 27.82
N HIS A 232 -7.44 6.49 27.82
CA HIS A 232 -8.61 6.79 28.65
C HIS A 232 -9.77 5.79 28.42
N TYR A 233 -9.99 5.36 27.17
CA TYR A 233 -11.03 4.40 26.82
C TYR A 233 -10.63 2.96 27.15
N LEU A 234 -9.41 2.53 26.80
CA LEU A 234 -9.01 1.12 26.93
C LEU A 234 -8.62 0.71 28.35
N ARG A 235 -8.22 1.63 29.21
CA ARG A 235 -7.88 1.35 30.61
C ARG A 235 -9.01 0.70 31.40
N GLN A 236 -10.25 0.97 31.09
CA GLN A 236 -11.38 0.32 31.74
C GLN A 236 -11.48 -1.19 31.47
N PHE A 237 -10.79 -1.70 30.44
CA PHE A 237 -10.73 -3.11 30.08
C PHE A 237 -9.38 -3.76 30.44
N HIS A 238 -8.46 -3.04 31.09
CA HIS A 238 -7.12 -3.50 31.38
C HIS A 238 -6.95 -3.80 32.86
N GLU A 239 -6.48 -5.02 33.21
CA GLU A 239 -6.37 -5.49 34.61
C GLU A 239 -5.58 -4.56 35.55
N ARG A 240 -4.61 -3.79 35.01
CA ARG A 240 -3.78 -2.85 35.77
C ARG A 240 -4.54 -1.61 36.27
N TYR A 241 -5.58 -1.21 35.55
CA TYR A 241 -6.25 0.08 35.73
C TYR A 241 -7.72 -0.04 36.13
N ALA A 242 -8.38 -1.09 35.66
CA ALA A 242 -9.81 -1.29 35.90
C ALA A 242 -10.09 -1.80 37.31
N ASP A 243 -11.23 -1.42 37.85
CA ASP A 243 -11.78 -2.04 39.05
C ASP A 243 -12.05 -3.53 38.77
N PRO A 244 -11.54 -4.47 39.60
CA PRO A 244 -11.62 -5.90 39.34
C PRO A 244 -13.04 -6.44 39.20
N ASP A 245 -13.99 -5.97 40.03
CA ASP A 245 -15.37 -6.43 40.03
C ASP A 245 -16.12 -5.94 38.80
N LYS A 246 -15.90 -4.68 38.40
CA LYS A 246 -16.45 -4.12 37.16
C LYS A 246 -15.88 -4.82 35.94
N LEU A 247 -14.58 -5.09 35.94
CA LEU A 247 -13.93 -5.79 34.83
C LEU A 247 -14.48 -7.22 34.68
N ALA A 248 -14.64 -7.96 35.78
CA ALA A 248 -15.24 -9.29 35.78
C ALA A 248 -16.68 -9.27 35.25
N ALA A 249 -17.51 -8.31 35.68
CA ALA A 249 -18.86 -8.14 35.17
C ALA A 249 -18.90 -7.82 33.67
N MET A 250 -17.94 -7.01 33.15
CA MET A 250 -17.84 -6.71 31.73
C MET A 250 -17.40 -7.93 30.91
N ILE A 251 -16.48 -8.74 31.42
CA ILE A 251 -16.03 -10.01 30.78
C ILE A 251 -17.23 -10.94 30.64
N GLU A 252 -17.99 -11.15 31.71
CA GLU A 252 -19.17 -11.99 31.71
C GLU A 252 -20.26 -11.47 30.74
N LYS A 253 -20.62 -10.18 30.85
CA LYS A 253 -21.62 -9.53 30.01
C LYS A 253 -21.29 -9.64 28.51
N ARG A 254 -20.02 -9.53 28.15
CA ARG A 254 -19.56 -9.62 26.74
C ARG A 254 -19.12 -11.02 26.34
N LYS A 255 -19.31 -12.02 27.21
CA LYS A 255 -18.99 -13.43 26.99
C LYS A 255 -17.54 -13.63 26.51
N GLN A 256 -16.59 -12.96 27.14
CA GLN A 256 -15.18 -13.11 26.83
C GLN A 256 -14.51 -14.12 27.77
N SER A 257 -13.42 -14.74 27.32
CA SER A 257 -12.68 -15.74 28.10
C SER A 257 -11.76 -15.14 29.15
N SER A 258 -11.37 -13.87 28.97
CA SER A 258 -10.44 -13.15 29.84
C SER A 258 -10.54 -11.64 29.63
N TRP A 259 -9.90 -10.87 30.52
CA TRP A 259 -9.74 -9.43 30.34
C TRP A 259 -8.94 -9.10 29.07
N ALA A 260 -7.91 -9.88 28.76
CA ALA A 260 -7.12 -9.68 27.54
C ALA A 260 -7.96 -9.88 26.28
N ALA A 261 -8.81 -10.92 26.25
CA ALA A 261 -9.75 -11.14 25.15
C ALA A 261 -10.77 -10.00 25.04
N LEU A 262 -11.25 -9.47 26.18
CA LEU A 262 -12.14 -8.30 26.21
C LEU A 262 -11.42 -7.05 25.68
N HIS A 263 -10.22 -6.75 26.18
CA HIS A 263 -9.42 -5.60 25.74
C HIS A 263 -9.17 -5.64 24.22
N ASN A 264 -8.68 -6.78 23.71
CA ASN A 264 -8.40 -6.95 22.27
C ASN A 264 -9.68 -6.82 21.42
N ARG A 265 -10.85 -7.26 21.93
CA ARG A 265 -12.12 -7.07 21.25
C ARG A 265 -12.54 -5.60 21.23
N MET A 266 -12.20 -4.82 22.26
CA MET A 266 -12.54 -3.39 22.35
C MET A 266 -11.55 -2.50 21.62
N ASP A 267 -10.29 -2.97 21.39
CA ASP A 267 -9.29 -2.29 20.57
C ASP A 267 -9.55 -2.53 19.08
N THR A 268 -10.27 -1.62 18.45
CA THR A 268 -10.67 -1.71 17.04
C THR A 268 -10.00 -0.62 16.18
N ALA A 269 -8.77 -0.25 16.52
CA ALA A 269 -8.04 0.83 15.85
C ALA A 269 -7.95 0.68 14.31
N THR A 270 -7.94 -0.55 13.80
CA THR A 270 -7.85 -0.84 12.35
C THR A 270 -9.11 -1.46 11.75
N ASP A 271 -10.04 -1.96 12.58
CA ASP A 271 -11.22 -2.69 12.09
C ASP A 271 -12.41 -1.77 11.83
N PHE A 272 -12.48 -0.63 12.54
CA PHE A 272 -13.58 0.32 12.46
C PHE A 272 -14.95 -0.34 12.72
N SER A 273 -15.02 -1.14 13.78
CA SER A 273 -16.21 -1.98 14.09
C SER A 273 -16.86 -1.68 15.44
N ASN A 274 -16.29 -0.78 16.24
CA ASN A 274 -16.78 -0.39 17.56
C ASN A 274 -17.13 1.11 17.58
N PRO A 275 -18.42 1.51 17.64
CA PRO A 275 -18.83 2.91 17.69
C PRO A 275 -18.33 3.68 18.90
N ASP A 276 -18.08 2.97 20.01
CA ASP A 276 -17.59 3.58 21.25
C ASP A 276 -16.06 3.81 21.23
N PHE A 277 -15.35 3.30 20.22
CA PHE A 277 -13.91 3.45 20.11
C PHE A 277 -13.54 4.85 19.61
N PRO A 278 -12.84 5.69 20.39
CA PRO A 278 -12.43 7.02 19.97
C PRO A 278 -11.48 6.99 18.77
N THR A 279 -11.60 7.95 17.86
CA THR A 279 -10.78 8.02 16.65
C THR A 279 -10.24 9.44 16.41
N LEU A 280 -9.15 9.52 15.66
CA LEU A 280 -8.60 10.78 15.10
C LEU A 280 -8.95 10.97 13.62
N GLN A 281 -9.75 10.05 13.05
CA GLN A 281 -10.18 10.12 11.65
C GLN A 281 -11.19 11.27 11.44
N PRO A 282 -11.36 11.76 10.18
CA PRO A 282 -12.33 12.80 9.88
C PRO A 282 -13.79 12.40 10.16
N TRP A 283 -14.07 11.10 10.18
CA TRP A 283 -15.38 10.54 10.50
C TRP A 283 -15.27 9.46 11.57
N ARG A 284 -16.32 9.32 12.40
CA ARG A 284 -16.47 8.30 13.44
C ARG A 284 -17.66 7.39 13.17
N LEU A 285 -17.56 6.14 13.56
CA LEU A 285 -18.61 5.15 13.37
C LEU A 285 -19.78 5.41 14.33
N LEU A 286 -21.02 5.27 13.84
CA LEU A 286 -22.25 5.33 14.66
C LEU A 286 -22.92 3.97 14.80
N THR A 287 -22.87 3.15 13.77
CA THR A 287 -23.63 1.88 13.72
C THR A 287 -22.81 0.72 14.24
N ALA A 288 -23.29 0.08 15.29
CA ALA A 288 -22.70 -1.16 15.79
C ALA A 288 -23.05 -2.35 14.89
N PRO A 289 -22.11 -3.28 14.64
CA PRO A 289 -22.40 -4.57 14.00
C PRO A 289 -23.24 -5.48 14.92
N PRO A 290 -24.06 -6.42 14.37
CA PRO A 290 -24.25 -6.66 12.94
C PRO A 290 -25.24 -5.68 12.29
N ALA A 291 -24.92 -5.20 11.11
CA ALA A 291 -25.80 -4.33 10.32
C ALA A 291 -25.53 -4.54 8.81
N VAL A 292 -26.52 -4.19 7.97
CA VAL A 292 -26.39 -4.18 6.50
C VAL A 292 -26.11 -2.77 5.97
N ARG A 293 -26.32 -1.75 6.81
CA ARG A 293 -26.00 -0.36 6.54
C ARG A 293 -25.29 0.25 7.74
N PHE A 294 -24.11 0.79 7.54
CA PHE A 294 -23.33 1.48 8.55
C PHE A 294 -23.34 2.98 8.29
N LEU A 295 -23.64 3.74 9.34
CA LEU A 295 -23.57 5.19 9.32
C LEU A 295 -22.31 5.63 10.05
N VAL A 296 -21.65 6.61 9.45
CA VAL A 296 -20.43 7.23 9.94
C VAL A 296 -20.65 8.74 9.87
N GLU A 297 -20.38 9.47 10.93
CA GLU A 297 -20.59 10.91 10.99
C GLU A 297 -19.28 11.67 11.15
N ARG A 298 -19.27 12.98 10.85
CA ARG A 298 -18.12 13.85 11.05
C ARG A 298 -17.60 13.80 12.48
N ASN A 299 -16.28 13.81 12.62
CA ASN A 299 -15.61 13.96 13.92
C ASN A 299 -15.61 15.44 14.31
N PRO A 300 -16.29 15.85 15.42
CA PRO A 300 -16.35 17.25 15.82
C PRO A 300 -15.00 17.79 16.31
N TYR A 301 -14.02 16.94 16.60
CA TYR A 301 -12.68 17.29 17.06
C TYR A 301 -11.59 17.10 16.00
N TYR A 302 -11.98 16.92 14.71
CA TYR A 302 -10.99 16.75 13.66
C TYR A 302 -10.09 17.98 13.53
N HIS A 303 -8.79 17.76 13.42
CA HIS A 303 -7.75 18.78 13.58
C HIS A 303 -7.53 19.72 12.39
N ARG A 304 -8.28 19.55 11.29
CA ARG A 304 -8.11 20.31 10.05
C ARG A 304 -9.23 21.29 9.80
N ILE A 305 -8.84 22.46 9.25
CA ILE A 305 -9.76 23.50 8.75
C ILE A 305 -9.32 23.92 7.35
N ASP A 306 -10.21 24.57 6.62
CA ASP A 306 -9.88 25.25 5.35
C ASP A 306 -9.47 26.71 5.56
N LEU A 307 -8.98 27.37 4.49
CA LEU A 307 -8.61 28.79 4.49
C LEU A 307 -9.73 29.75 4.92
N ASN A 308 -11.00 29.34 4.78
CA ASN A 308 -12.17 30.12 5.15
C ASN A 308 -12.62 29.86 6.61
N GLY A 309 -11.89 29.02 7.35
CA GLY A 309 -12.19 28.67 8.73
C GLY A 309 -13.26 27.58 8.90
N ARG A 310 -13.57 26.82 7.87
CA ARG A 310 -14.46 25.65 7.96
C ARG A 310 -13.70 24.43 8.42
N GLN A 311 -14.20 23.76 9.47
CA GLN A 311 -13.63 22.48 9.89
C GLN A 311 -13.96 21.38 8.88
N LEU A 312 -12.94 20.65 8.42
CA LEU A 312 -13.14 19.47 7.58
C LEU A 312 -13.66 18.28 8.44
N PRO A 313 -14.32 17.31 7.85
CA PRO A 313 -14.68 17.13 6.44
C PRO A 313 -15.84 18.04 6.04
N TYR A 314 -16.01 18.31 4.72
CA TYR A 314 -17.19 19.02 4.24
C TYR A 314 -18.43 18.14 4.24
N LEU A 315 -18.31 16.87 3.82
CA LEU A 315 -19.41 15.90 3.89
C LEU A 315 -19.67 15.50 5.34
N ASP A 316 -20.92 15.63 5.79
CA ASP A 316 -21.28 15.37 7.18
C ASP A 316 -21.28 13.90 7.54
N GLN A 317 -21.57 13.01 6.56
CA GLN A 317 -21.77 11.59 6.81
C GLN A 317 -21.17 10.71 5.70
N MET A 318 -20.93 9.44 6.06
CA MET A 318 -20.81 8.35 5.10
C MET A 318 -21.92 7.32 5.41
N ALA A 319 -22.51 6.74 4.35
CA ALA A 319 -23.39 5.61 4.42
C ALA A 319 -22.74 4.44 3.68
N ILE A 320 -22.44 3.35 4.39
CA ILE A 320 -21.78 2.17 3.83
C ILE A 320 -22.80 1.04 3.79
N ASP A 321 -23.24 0.66 2.59
CA ASP A 321 -24.19 -0.40 2.36
C ASP A 321 -23.47 -1.72 2.03
N ILE A 322 -23.80 -2.78 2.79
CA ILE A 322 -23.32 -4.13 2.49
C ILE A 322 -24.27 -4.76 1.48
N VAL A 323 -23.74 -5.14 0.34
CA VAL A 323 -24.50 -5.73 -0.78
C VAL A 323 -23.77 -6.98 -1.30
N ASP A 324 -24.46 -7.82 -2.05
CA ASP A 324 -23.76 -8.88 -2.78
C ASP A 324 -22.73 -8.24 -3.73
N GLY A 325 -21.48 -8.71 -3.70
CA GLY A 325 -20.39 -8.17 -4.52
C GLY A 325 -20.72 -8.14 -6.01
N LYS A 326 -21.47 -9.11 -6.51
CA LYS A 326 -21.91 -9.17 -7.91
C LYS A 326 -22.93 -8.09 -8.30
N LEU A 327 -23.56 -7.44 -7.31
CA LEU A 327 -24.53 -6.37 -7.55
C LEU A 327 -23.92 -4.97 -7.45
N ILE A 328 -22.66 -4.83 -7.05
CA ILE A 328 -22.02 -3.52 -6.85
C ILE A 328 -22.02 -2.71 -8.15
N ALA A 329 -21.58 -3.30 -9.26
CA ALA A 329 -21.55 -2.61 -10.55
C ALA A 329 -22.96 -2.18 -11.01
N ALA A 330 -23.96 -3.06 -10.87
CA ALA A 330 -25.34 -2.76 -11.22
C ALA A 330 -25.91 -1.60 -10.39
N ARG A 331 -25.71 -1.63 -9.06
CA ARG A 331 -26.17 -0.58 -8.15
C ARG A 331 -25.40 0.74 -8.32
N ALA A 332 -24.10 0.70 -8.57
CA ALA A 332 -23.34 1.89 -8.93
C ALA A 332 -23.87 2.51 -10.25
N GLY A 333 -24.24 1.66 -11.23
CA GLY A 333 -24.84 2.06 -12.50
C GLY A 333 -26.25 2.68 -12.40
N THR A 334 -26.96 2.50 -11.28
CA THR A 334 -28.23 3.20 -10.99
C THR A 334 -28.05 4.50 -10.22
N GLY A 335 -26.81 4.83 -9.80
CA GLY A 335 -26.52 6.07 -9.05
C GLY A 335 -26.69 5.91 -7.52
N ASP A 336 -26.75 4.69 -6.99
CA ASP A 336 -26.91 4.43 -5.56
C ASP A 336 -25.67 4.86 -4.74
N ALA A 337 -24.52 5.00 -5.37
CA ALA A 337 -23.28 5.45 -4.74
C ALA A 337 -22.92 6.88 -5.13
N LEU A 338 -22.47 7.70 -4.17
CA LEU A 338 -21.91 9.01 -4.45
C LEU A 338 -20.54 8.90 -5.12
N LEU A 339 -19.71 7.99 -4.63
CA LEU A 339 -18.38 7.68 -5.14
C LEU A 339 -18.10 6.20 -4.95
N GLN A 340 -17.81 5.49 -6.04
CA GLN A 340 -17.55 4.05 -6.05
C GLN A 340 -16.39 3.70 -6.98
N ALA A 341 -15.46 2.88 -6.49
CA ALA A 341 -14.46 2.19 -7.28
C ALA A 341 -14.26 0.75 -6.80
N ARG A 342 -14.33 0.53 -5.46
CA ARG A 342 -14.18 -0.80 -4.87
C ARG A 342 -15.28 -1.74 -5.33
N GLY A 343 -14.88 -2.94 -5.79
CA GLY A 343 -15.81 -3.93 -6.33
C GLY A 343 -16.33 -3.60 -7.73
N LEU A 344 -15.66 -2.68 -8.44
CA LEU A 344 -15.80 -2.45 -9.86
C LEU A 344 -14.54 -2.95 -10.56
N ASP A 345 -14.72 -3.70 -11.63
CA ASP A 345 -13.66 -4.20 -12.49
C ASP A 345 -13.68 -3.50 -13.86
N PHE A 346 -12.59 -3.59 -14.62
CA PHE A 346 -12.53 -2.96 -15.95
C PHE A 346 -13.63 -3.46 -16.89
N THR A 347 -14.03 -4.71 -16.77
CA THR A 347 -15.13 -5.32 -17.53
C THR A 347 -16.48 -4.63 -17.35
N ASP A 348 -16.68 -3.96 -16.20
CA ASP A 348 -17.90 -3.19 -15.92
C ASP A 348 -17.95 -1.85 -16.68
N TYR A 349 -16.83 -1.38 -17.25
CA TYR A 349 -16.68 -0.03 -17.79
C TYR A 349 -17.72 0.32 -18.85
N THR A 350 -17.95 -0.55 -19.83
CA THR A 350 -18.89 -0.29 -20.93
C THR A 350 -20.33 -0.17 -20.43
N PHE A 351 -20.73 -1.04 -19.51
CA PHE A 351 -22.04 -0.98 -18.84
C PHE A 351 -22.20 0.32 -18.05
N LEU A 352 -21.25 0.65 -17.19
CA LEU A 352 -21.26 1.86 -16.40
C LEU A 352 -21.26 3.11 -17.29
N LYS A 353 -20.45 3.14 -18.35
CA LYS A 353 -20.37 4.26 -19.27
C LYS A 353 -21.68 4.50 -20.03
N ALA A 354 -22.35 3.43 -20.42
CA ALA A 354 -23.68 3.54 -21.05
C ALA A 354 -24.73 4.08 -20.06
N GLY A 355 -24.60 3.80 -18.76
CA GLY A 355 -25.49 4.28 -17.70
C GLY A 355 -25.40 5.76 -17.43
N GLU A 356 -24.28 6.43 -17.70
CA GLU A 356 -24.08 7.89 -17.51
C GLU A 356 -25.16 8.78 -18.14
N LYS A 357 -25.82 8.29 -19.19
CA LYS A 357 -26.88 9.03 -19.88
C LYS A 357 -28.22 9.04 -19.14
N ARG A 358 -28.38 8.12 -18.19
CA ARG A 358 -29.65 7.89 -17.47
C ARG A 358 -29.57 8.23 -16.00
N SER A 359 -28.37 8.29 -15.45
CA SER A 359 -28.12 8.52 -14.02
C SER A 359 -27.15 9.68 -13.83
N ASP A 360 -27.23 10.35 -12.69
CA ASP A 360 -26.46 11.56 -12.40
C ASP A 360 -25.04 11.23 -11.89
N TYR A 361 -24.29 10.46 -12.68
CA TYR A 361 -22.90 10.18 -12.38
C TYR A 361 -22.00 10.30 -13.63
N LYS A 362 -20.69 10.30 -13.40
CA LYS A 362 -19.62 10.24 -14.39
C LYS A 362 -18.76 9.02 -14.10
N VAL A 363 -18.31 8.32 -15.14
CA VAL A 363 -17.31 7.26 -15.05
C VAL A 363 -15.96 7.78 -15.54
N SER A 364 -14.97 7.75 -14.68
CA SER A 364 -13.57 8.02 -15.01
C SER A 364 -12.77 6.71 -14.95
N LEU A 365 -11.71 6.62 -15.74
CA LEU A 365 -10.76 5.52 -15.69
C LEU A 365 -9.48 6.01 -15.01
N TRP A 366 -9.20 5.46 -13.83
CA TRP A 366 -8.02 5.78 -13.04
C TRP A 366 -6.93 4.74 -13.23
N ARG A 367 -5.67 5.14 -13.11
CA ARG A 367 -4.55 4.20 -13.14
C ARG A 367 -4.50 3.38 -11.85
N THR A 368 -3.95 2.15 -11.97
CA THR A 368 -3.58 1.31 -10.83
C THR A 368 -2.06 1.26 -10.68
N GLY A 369 -1.59 1.01 -9.48
CA GLY A 369 -0.16 1.07 -9.16
C GLY A 369 0.58 -0.27 -9.23
N ARG A 370 -0.05 -1.34 -9.75
CA ARG A 370 0.58 -2.66 -9.81
C ARG A 370 1.56 -2.80 -10.97
N GLY A 371 2.66 -3.50 -10.74
CA GLY A 371 3.64 -3.82 -11.76
C GLY A 371 3.09 -4.69 -12.90
N ALA A 372 2.16 -5.59 -12.58
CA ALA A 372 1.27 -6.27 -13.52
C ALA A 372 -0.11 -6.44 -12.90
N HIS A 373 -1.17 -6.38 -13.72
CA HIS A 373 -2.53 -6.65 -13.25
C HIS A 373 -2.71 -8.14 -12.98
N LEU A 374 -2.28 -8.96 -13.94
CA LEU A 374 -2.22 -10.42 -13.81
C LEU A 374 -0.81 -10.92 -14.15
N ALA A 375 -0.34 -11.86 -13.35
CA ALA A 375 0.94 -12.54 -13.56
C ALA A 375 0.84 -14.04 -13.24
N LEU A 376 1.68 -14.82 -13.89
CA LEU A 376 1.90 -16.22 -13.59
C LEU A 376 3.08 -16.38 -12.64
N TYR A 377 2.97 -17.34 -11.75
CA TYR A 377 3.94 -17.67 -10.73
C TYR A 377 4.39 -19.13 -10.84
N PRO A 378 5.45 -19.43 -11.64
CA PRO A 378 6.08 -20.74 -11.61
C PRO A 378 6.60 -21.05 -10.20
N ASN A 379 6.21 -22.18 -9.60
CA ASN A 379 6.62 -22.51 -8.24
C ASN A 379 8.00 -23.19 -8.23
N LEU A 380 9.05 -22.44 -7.85
CA LEU A 380 10.43 -22.94 -7.75
C LEU A 380 10.61 -23.97 -6.61
N ASN A 381 9.61 -24.09 -5.71
CA ASN A 381 9.55 -25.07 -4.63
C ASN A 381 8.55 -26.19 -4.92
N ALA A 382 8.14 -26.41 -6.18
CA ALA A 382 7.22 -27.48 -6.54
C ALA A 382 7.73 -28.85 -6.07
N ARG A 383 6.81 -29.70 -5.60
CA ARG A 383 7.15 -31.07 -5.15
C ARG A 383 7.56 -31.99 -6.30
N ASP A 384 6.95 -31.81 -7.50
CA ASP A 384 7.33 -32.57 -8.67
C ASP A 384 8.75 -32.19 -9.12
N PRO A 385 9.71 -33.14 -9.09
CA PRO A 385 11.13 -32.84 -9.35
C PRO A 385 11.38 -32.42 -10.80
N GLY A 386 10.62 -32.96 -11.76
CA GLY A 386 10.75 -32.58 -13.17
C GLY A 386 10.34 -31.13 -13.40
N TRP A 387 9.17 -30.75 -12.92
CA TRP A 387 8.69 -29.36 -12.99
C TRP A 387 9.54 -28.40 -12.17
N ARG A 388 9.99 -28.82 -10.96
CA ARG A 388 10.92 -28.02 -10.13
C ARG A 388 12.19 -27.68 -10.91
N THR A 389 12.77 -28.66 -11.60
CA THR A 389 13.99 -28.48 -12.40
C THR A 389 13.76 -27.48 -13.55
N LEU A 390 12.65 -27.63 -14.29
CA LEU A 390 12.31 -26.72 -15.37
C LEU A 390 12.04 -25.30 -14.88
N PHE A 391 11.26 -25.13 -13.80
CA PHE A 391 10.96 -23.79 -13.26
C PHE A 391 12.19 -23.10 -12.67
N ARG A 392 13.21 -23.82 -12.24
CA ARG A 392 14.47 -23.28 -11.74
C ARG A 392 15.40 -22.82 -12.87
N ASP A 393 15.26 -23.35 -14.08
CA ASP A 393 16.02 -22.88 -15.25
C ASP A 393 15.43 -21.58 -15.79
N ALA A 394 16.24 -20.50 -15.79
CA ALA A 394 15.81 -19.21 -16.28
C ALA A 394 15.44 -19.22 -17.78
N ARG A 395 16.05 -20.10 -18.58
CA ARG A 395 15.75 -20.25 -20.02
C ARG A 395 14.31 -20.71 -20.22
N PHE A 396 13.81 -21.63 -19.37
CA PHE A 396 12.42 -22.07 -19.41
C PHE A 396 11.46 -20.91 -19.12
N ARG A 397 11.67 -20.17 -18.03
CA ARG A 397 10.82 -19.04 -17.66
C ARG A 397 10.85 -17.91 -18.69
N ARG A 398 12.02 -17.65 -19.29
CA ARG A 398 12.19 -16.69 -20.40
C ARG A 398 11.41 -17.13 -21.64
N ALA A 399 11.47 -18.41 -22.01
CA ALA A 399 10.72 -18.96 -23.12
C ALA A 399 9.21 -18.83 -22.90
N LEU A 400 8.72 -19.19 -21.71
CA LEU A 400 7.31 -19.00 -21.34
C LEU A 400 6.89 -17.54 -21.46
N SER A 401 7.71 -16.60 -20.99
CA SER A 401 7.38 -15.16 -21.07
C SER A 401 7.33 -14.63 -22.50
N MET A 402 8.26 -15.05 -23.37
CA MET A 402 8.26 -14.68 -24.78
C MET A 402 7.12 -15.34 -25.57
N GLY A 403 6.59 -16.46 -25.08
CA GLY A 403 5.42 -17.10 -25.66
C GLY A 403 4.08 -16.41 -25.34
N VAL A 404 4.08 -15.35 -24.52
CA VAL A 404 2.85 -14.60 -24.21
C VAL A 404 2.69 -13.46 -25.21
N ASP A 405 1.62 -13.48 -26.00
CA ASP A 405 1.18 -12.34 -26.81
C ASP A 405 0.33 -11.38 -25.95
N ARG A 406 1.01 -10.43 -25.31
CA ARG A 406 0.39 -9.42 -24.46
C ARG A 406 -0.45 -8.42 -25.24
N HIS A 407 -0.15 -8.26 -26.55
CA HIS A 407 -0.92 -7.38 -27.41
C HIS A 407 -2.28 -7.99 -27.75
N GLU A 408 -2.32 -9.31 -28.03
CA GLU A 408 -3.58 -10.01 -28.24
C GLU A 408 -4.46 -9.96 -26.97
N ILE A 409 -3.89 -10.24 -25.79
CA ILE A 409 -4.63 -10.15 -24.52
C ILE A 409 -5.19 -8.74 -24.30
N ASP A 410 -4.39 -7.69 -24.56
CA ASP A 410 -4.81 -6.30 -24.44
C ASP A 410 -5.92 -5.94 -25.43
N ALA A 411 -5.77 -6.32 -26.69
CA ALA A 411 -6.76 -6.01 -27.73
C ALA A 411 -8.11 -6.71 -27.48
N VAL A 412 -8.08 -7.98 -27.04
CA VAL A 412 -9.30 -8.79 -26.86
C VAL A 412 -10.05 -8.42 -25.58
N LEU A 413 -9.34 -8.22 -24.46
CA LEU A 413 -9.97 -8.08 -23.16
C LEU A 413 -9.99 -6.65 -22.63
N TYR A 414 -9.06 -5.78 -23.08
CA TYR A 414 -8.86 -4.45 -22.49
C TYR A 414 -8.92 -3.32 -23.52
N TYR A 415 -9.40 -3.58 -24.73
CA TYR A 415 -9.63 -2.58 -25.78
C TYR A 415 -8.38 -1.80 -26.19
N GLY A 416 -7.18 -2.34 -26.03
CA GLY A 416 -5.92 -1.64 -26.29
C GLY A 416 -5.58 -0.55 -25.28
N LEU A 417 -6.15 -0.58 -24.08
CA LEU A 417 -6.00 0.47 -23.04
C LEU A 417 -5.00 0.11 -21.95
N THR A 418 -4.29 -1.02 -22.09
CA THR A 418 -3.31 -1.47 -21.09
C THR A 418 -1.88 -1.18 -21.54
N ILE A 419 -0.91 -1.58 -20.72
CA ILE A 419 0.50 -1.53 -21.06
C ILE A 419 1.10 -2.93 -21.04
N GLY A 420 1.90 -3.25 -22.03
CA GLY A 420 2.68 -4.48 -22.07
C GLY A 420 3.90 -4.43 -21.17
N GLY A 421 4.59 -5.56 -21.07
CA GLY A 421 5.87 -5.65 -20.39
C GLY A 421 5.93 -6.62 -19.22
N GLY A 422 7.09 -6.74 -18.60
CA GLY A 422 7.35 -7.61 -17.46
C GLY A 422 6.67 -7.13 -16.17
N ASN A 423 6.57 -8.03 -15.20
CA ASN A 423 6.09 -7.72 -13.85
C ASN A 423 7.20 -6.98 -13.07
N SER A 424 7.17 -5.66 -13.10
CA SER A 424 8.20 -4.78 -12.56
C SER A 424 7.60 -3.43 -12.20
N VAL A 425 8.37 -2.51 -11.61
CA VAL A 425 7.90 -1.15 -11.34
C VAL A 425 7.44 -0.46 -12.62
N LEU A 426 6.42 0.39 -12.49
CA LEU A 426 5.87 1.22 -13.56
C LEU A 426 6.81 2.39 -13.87
N ASP A 427 6.66 3.01 -15.03
CA ASP A 427 7.52 4.11 -15.47
C ASP A 427 7.43 5.35 -14.57
N GLU A 428 6.33 5.50 -13.83
CA GLU A 428 6.11 6.56 -12.84
C GLU A 428 6.89 6.35 -11.53
N SER A 429 7.39 5.16 -11.27
CA SER A 429 8.23 4.92 -10.09
C SER A 429 9.60 5.59 -10.25
N PRO A 430 10.10 6.29 -9.21
CA PRO A 430 11.45 6.88 -9.23
C PRO A 430 12.57 5.82 -9.31
N LEU A 431 12.24 4.54 -9.13
CA LEU A 431 13.16 3.41 -9.27
C LEU A 431 13.22 2.87 -10.69
N SER A 432 12.29 3.28 -11.57
CA SER A 432 12.20 2.78 -12.93
C SER A 432 13.47 3.05 -13.73
N ARG A 433 13.82 2.12 -14.60
CA ARG A 433 14.87 2.25 -15.60
C ARG A 433 14.33 1.80 -16.95
N PRO A 434 14.70 2.50 -18.05
CA PRO A 434 14.36 2.04 -19.39
C PRO A 434 14.84 0.60 -19.60
N GLY A 435 13.92 -0.26 -19.97
CA GLY A 435 14.23 -1.66 -20.29
C GLY A 435 13.80 -2.69 -19.25
N TYR A 436 13.63 -2.39 -17.95
CA TYR A 436 13.23 -3.40 -16.96
C TYR A 436 11.95 -4.14 -17.36
N ARG A 437 10.97 -3.44 -17.88
CA ARG A 437 9.71 -4.02 -18.34
C ARG A 437 9.78 -4.70 -19.70
N LYS A 438 10.86 -4.50 -20.47
CA LYS A 438 11.01 -5.04 -21.83
C LYS A 438 11.84 -6.32 -21.89
N VAL A 439 12.62 -6.58 -20.84
CA VAL A 439 13.51 -7.76 -20.77
C VAL A 439 12.66 -9.03 -20.78
N TRP A 440 12.87 -9.89 -21.80
CA TRP A 440 12.16 -11.16 -22.01
C TRP A 440 10.62 -11.05 -22.10
N ALA A 441 10.09 -9.85 -22.38
CA ALA A 441 8.64 -9.60 -22.43
C ALA A 441 8.09 -9.39 -23.84
N ASN A 442 8.93 -9.29 -24.86
CA ASN A 442 8.50 -9.25 -26.25
C ASN A 442 7.98 -10.62 -26.68
N HIS A 443 6.86 -10.65 -27.40
CA HIS A 443 6.36 -11.87 -28.03
C HIS A 443 7.32 -12.31 -29.14
N ASP A 444 7.89 -13.51 -29.02
CA ASP A 444 8.87 -14.07 -29.95
C ASP A 444 8.87 -15.60 -29.83
N VAL A 445 7.96 -16.22 -30.57
CA VAL A 445 7.72 -17.67 -30.54
C VAL A 445 8.93 -18.45 -31.03
N ASP A 446 9.64 -17.96 -32.05
CA ASP A 446 10.78 -18.65 -32.63
C ASP A 446 11.94 -18.70 -31.63
N ARG A 447 12.24 -17.57 -30.99
CA ARG A 447 13.27 -17.49 -29.95
C ARG A 447 12.89 -18.31 -28.72
N ALA A 448 11.63 -18.31 -28.33
CA ALA A 448 11.12 -19.14 -27.22
C ALA A 448 11.31 -20.63 -27.52
N ASN A 449 10.91 -21.10 -28.71
CA ASN A 449 11.12 -22.47 -29.14
C ASN A 449 12.60 -22.84 -29.16
N LYS A 450 13.47 -21.95 -29.67
CA LYS A 450 14.91 -22.18 -29.68
C LYS A 450 15.46 -22.36 -28.25
N LEU A 451 15.05 -21.56 -27.28
CA LEU A 451 15.47 -21.75 -25.88
C LEU A 451 15.05 -23.10 -25.33
N LEU A 452 13.83 -23.55 -25.63
CA LEU A 452 13.34 -24.87 -25.21
C LEU A 452 14.13 -26.00 -25.86
N ASP A 453 14.46 -25.87 -27.14
CA ASP A 453 15.30 -26.85 -27.87
C ASP A 453 16.74 -26.89 -27.29
N ASP A 454 17.34 -25.74 -27.01
CA ASP A 454 18.66 -25.60 -26.39
C ASP A 454 18.72 -26.19 -24.93
N MET A 455 17.55 -26.42 -24.32
CA MET A 455 17.41 -27.12 -23.03
C MET A 455 17.23 -28.65 -23.17
N GLY A 456 17.16 -29.18 -24.39
CA GLY A 456 16.89 -30.59 -24.66
C GLY A 456 15.42 -30.98 -24.61
N LEU A 457 14.51 -30.00 -24.71
CA LEU A 457 13.05 -30.20 -24.79
C LEU A 457 12.57 -30.24 -26.26
N ASP A 458 13.41 -30.71 -27.20
CA ASP A 458 13.16 -30.74 -28.66
C ASP A 458 12.23 -31.84 -29.09
N LYS A 459 12.06 -32.92 -28.30
CA LYS A 459 11.18 -34.04 -28.62
C LYS A 459 9.73 -33.69 -28.37
N ARG A 460 8.84 -34.09 -29.33
CA ARG A 460 7.40 -33.87 -29.24
C ARG A 460 6.64 -35.19 -29.45
N ASN A 461 5.50 -35.32 -28.80
CA ASN A 461 4.57 -36.44 -29.04
C ASN A 461 3.75 -36.22 -30.35
N GLU A 462 2.89 -37.17 -30.67
CA GLU A 462 2.02 -37.13 -31.88
C GLU A 462 1.07 -35.90 -31.90
N ARG A 463 0.81 -35.29 -30.75
CA ARG A 463 -0.02 -34.07 -30.62
C ARG A 463 0.77 -32.79 -30.70
N GLY A 464 2.09 -32.87 -30.98
CA GLY A 464 2.96 -31.70 -31.03
C GLY A 464 3.39 -31.17 -29.63
N ILE A 465 3.02 -31.84 -28.54
CA ILE A 465 3.41 -31.46 -27.19
C ILE A 465 4.83 -31.94 -26.87
N ARG A 466 5.67 -31.05 -26.36
CA ARG A 466 7.06 -31.35 -25.97
C ARG A 466 7.10 -32.37 -24.84
N LEU A 467 8.14 -33.17 -24.82
CA LEU A 467 8.39 -34.17 -23.78
C LEU A 467 9.43 -33.65 -22.79
N MET A 468 9.18 -33.88 -21.52
CA MET A 468 10.14 -33.68 -20.44
C MET A 468 11.27 -34.72 -20.54
N PRO A 469 12.42 -34.52 -19.87
CA PRO A 469 13.51 -35.50 -19.85
C PRO A 469 13.10 -36.91 -19.35
N ASP A 470 12.05 -36.97 -18.49
CA ASP A 470 11.48 -38.24 -17.99
C ASP A 470 10.45 -38.87 -18.93
N GLY A 471 10.20 -38.28 -20.10
CA GLY A 471 9.27 -38.77 -21.13
C GLY A 471 7.82 -38.32 -20.94
N ARG A 472 7.47 -37.65 -19.86
CA ARG A 472 6.12 -37.09 -19.68
C ARG A 472 5.91 -35.90 -20.62
N PRO A 473 4.68 -35.70 -21.15
CA PRO A 473 4.37 -34.52 -21.93
C PRO A 473 4.39 -33.23 -21.08
N LEU A 474 4.78 -32.10 -21.66
CA LEU A 474 4.68 -30.78 -21.03
C LEU A 474 3.21 -30.34 -20.96
N GLU A 475 2.48 -30.93 -20.04
CA GLU A 475 1.10 -30.58 -19.70
C GLU A 475 1.08 -29.90 -18.33
N LEU A 476 0.77 -28.60 -18.31
CA LEU A 476 0.90 -27.75 -17.13
C LEU A 476 -0.47 -27.35 -16.58
N VAL A 477 -0.72 -27.62 -15.32
CA VAL A 477 -1.89 -27.11 -14.59
C VAL A 477 -1.58 -25.75 -14.00
N ILE A 478 -2.38 -24.73 -14.36
CA ILE A 478 -2.33 -23.38 -13.79
C ILE A 478 -3.52 -23.24 -12.85
N GLU A 479 -3.23 -23.03 -11.56
CA GLU A 479 -4.24 -22.91 -10.51
C GLU A 479 -4.61 -21.45 -10.24
N THR A 480 -5.91 -21.20 -9.93
CA THR A 480 -6.46 -19.89 -9.58
C THR A 480 -7.42 -19.99 -8.39
N ALA A 481 -7.61 -18.91 -7.66
CA ALA A 481 -8.56 -18.84 -6.56
C ALA A 481 -10.05 -18.86 -6.99
N GLY A 482 -10.34 -18.91 -8.29
CA GLY A 482 -11.70 -19.03 -8.82
C GLY A 482 -12.61 -17.82 -8.57
N GLU A 483 -12.04 -16.67 -8.25
CA GLU A 483 -12.80 -15.46 -7.86
C GLU A 483 -13.00 -14.48 -9.03
N SER A 484 -12.31 -14.67 -10.14
CA SER A 484 -12.32 -13.79 -11.31
C SER A 484 -12.52 -14.59 -12.60
N THR A 485 -13.53 -14.22 -13.39
CA THR A 485 -13.74 -14.74 -14.74
C THR A 485 -12.64 -14.24 -15.68
N GLU A 486 -12.17 -13.02 -15.50
CA GLU A 486 -11.07 -12.40 -16.24
C GLU A 486 -9.80 -13.28 -16.25
N GLN A 487 -9.47 -13.89 -15.09
CA GLN A 487 -8.33 -14.82 -15.02
C GLN A 487 -8.54 -16.03 -15.94
N MET A 488 -9.76 -16.56 -16.03
CA MET A 488 -10.06 -17.68 -16.89
C MET A 488 -9.96 -17.31 -18.37
N ASP A 489 -10.50 -16.14 -18.74
CA ASP A 489 -10.48 -15.63 -20.12
C ASP A 489 -9.03 -15.42 -20.60
N VAL A 490 -8.17 -14.85 -19.75
CA VAL A 490 -6.73 -14.70 -20.06
C VAL A 490 -6.03 -16.04 -20.18
N LEU A 491 -6.38 -17.04 -19.34
CA LEU A 491 -5.77 -18.37 -19.42
C LEU A 491 -6.21 -19.16 -20.66
N GLU A 492 -7.39 -18.91 -21.20
CA GLU A 492 -7.83 -19.50 -22.49
C GLU A 492 -6.99 -18.97 -23.65
N LEU A 493 -6.75 -17.65 -23.72
CA LEU A 493 -5.84 -17.08 -24.73
C LEU A 493 -4.42 -17.63 -24.58
N LEU A 494 -3.93 -17.71 -23.36
CA LEU A 494 -2.61 -18.24 -23.06
C LEU A 494 -2.46 -19.70 -23.47
N HIS A 495 -3.52 -20.51 -23.35
CA HIS A 495 -3.53 -21.91 -23.80
C HIS A 495 -3.13 -22.03 -25.27
N ASP A 496 -3.78 -21.26 -26.15
CA ASP A 496 -3.53 -21.28 -27.59
C ASP A 496 -2.13 -20.73 -27.93
N GLN A 497 -1.70 -19.69 -27.23
CA GLN A 497 -0.37 -19.10 -27.39
C GLN A 497 0.74 -20.12 -27.03
N TRP A 498 0.62 -20.81 -25.89
CA TRP A 498 1.65 -21.76 -25.45
C TRP A 498 1.60 -23.10 -26.16
N LEU A 499 0.50 -23.46 -26.82
CA LEU A 499 0.47 -24.59 -27.74
C LEU A 499 1.47 -24.42 -28.90
N GLN A 500 1.75 -23.18 -29.33
CA GLN A 500 2.79 -22.89 -30.34
C GLN A 500 4.20 -23.23 -29.84
N LEU A 501 4.40 -23.20 -28.51
CA LEU A 501 5.64 -23.67 -27.87
C LEU A 501 5.64 -25.18 -27.64
N GLY A 502 4.54 -25.90 -27.91
CA GLY A 502 4.38 -27.30 -27.57
C GLY A 502 4.11 -27.55 -26.08
N ILE A 503 3.55 -26.59 -25.41
CA ILE A 503 3.16 -26.67 -23.98
C ILE A 503 1.64 -26.60 -23.90
N LYS A 504 1.01 -27.64 -23.33
CA LYS A 504 -0.43 -27.67 -23.12
C LYS A 504 -0.78 -27.23 -21.71
N THR A 505 -1.69 -26.28 -21.55
CA THR A 505 -2.11 -25.77 -20.25
C THR A 505 -3.53 -26.18 -19.89
N TYR A 506 -3.79 -26.27 -18.59
CA TYR A 506 -5.11 -26.52 -18.02
C TYR A 506 -5.35 -25.53 -16.89
N ALA A 507 -6.40 -24.74 -16.98
CA ALA A 507 -6.82 -23.86 -15.90
C ALA A 507 -7.61 -24.65 -14.84
N ARG A 508 -7.26 -24.48 -13.55
CA ARG A 508 -7.94 -25.14 -12.43
C ARG A 508 -8.36 -24.13 -11.37
N PRO A 509 -9.62 -23.63 -11.41
CA PRO A 509 -10.16 -22.81 -10.35
C PRO A 509 -10.46 -23.63 -9.10
N MET A 510 -10.25 -23.03 -7.90
CA MET A 510 -10.58 -23.64 -6.62
C MET A 510 -10.88 -22.57 -5.57
N GLN A 511 -11.33 -22.98 -4.39
CA GLN A 511 -11.58 -22.09 -3.27
C GLN A 511 -10.23 -21.49 -2.76
N ARG A 512 -10.23 -20.20 -2.37
CA ARG A 512 -9.00 -19.43 -2.04
C ARG A 512 -8.12 -20.09 -0.96
N ASP A 513 -8.70 -20.61 0.11
CA ASP A 513 -7.91 -21.20 1.19
C ASP A 513 -7.23 -22.51 0.74
N LEU A 514 -7.95 -23.32 -0.05
CA LEU A 514 -7.37 -24.52 -0.67
C LEU A 514 -6.24 -24.15 -1.63
N PHE A 515 -6.46 -23.13 -2.48
CA PHE A 515 -5.46 -22.61 -3.41
C PHE A 515 -4.17 -22.21 -2.67
N ARG A 516 -4.27 -21.41 -1.62
CA ARG A 516 -3.10 -20.99 -0.83
C ARG A 516 -2.39 -22.17 -0.15
N ASN A 517 -3.15 -23.05 0.49
CA ASN A 517 -2.58 -24.20 1.18
C ASN A 517 -1.80 -25.12 0.22
N ARG A 518 -2.29 -25.32 -1.01
CA ARG A 518 -1.59 -26.10 -2.04
C ARG A 518 -0.29 -25.43 -2.50
N ILE A 519 -0.28 -24.11 -2.68
CA ILE A 519 0.93 -23.35 -3.02
C ILE A 519 1.97 -23.52 -1.91
N PHE A 520 1.57 -23.28 -0.66
CA PHE A 520 2.46 -23.37 0.51
C PHE A 520 3.02 -24.78 0.72
N ALA A 521 2.24 -25.80 0.39
CA ALA A 521 2.68 -27.19 0.42
C ALA A 521 3.64 -27.57 -0.72
N GLY A 522 3.71 -26.78 -1.81
CA GLY A 522 4.48 -27.09 -3.02
C GLY A 522 3.74 -27.99 -4.01
N ASP A 523 2.41 -28.19 -3.82
CA ASP A 523 1.58 -29.05 -4.68
C ASP A 523 1.13 -28.34 -5.96
N THR A 524 1.09 -27.00 -5.96
CA THR A 524 0.79 -26.17 -7.11
C THR A 524 2.03 -26.04 -7.98
N LEU A 525 1.92 -26.33 -9.27
CA LEU A 525 3.00 -26.15 -10.24
C LEU A 525 3.13 -24.67 -10.64
N MET A 526 2.04 -24.11 -11.09
CA MET A 526 1.96 -22.69 -11.49
C MET A 526 0.63 -22.11 -11.03
N SER A 527 0.66 -20.87 -10.57
CA SER A 527 -0.53 -20.12 -10.20
C SER A 527 -0.66 -18.84 -11.02
N VAL A 528 -1.89 -18.36 -11.21
CA VAL A 528 -2.19 -17.01 -11.69
C VAL A 528 -2.72 -16.17 -10.54
N TRP A 529 -2.18 -14.96 -10.41
CA TRP A 529 -2.57 -13.99 -9.39
C TRP A 529 -2.28 -12.57 -9.87
N PHE A 530 -2.60 -11.60 -9.04
CA PHE A 530 -2.14 -10.22 -9.28
C PHE A 530 -0.62 -10.15 -9.30
N GLY A 531 -0.07 -9.24 -10.10
CA GLY A 531 1.36 -8.99 -10.14
C GLY A 531 1.85 -8.19 -8.95
N MET A 532 3.09 -7.71 -9.04
CA MET A 532 3.75 -6.95 -7.98
C MET A 532 2.91 -5.75 -7.52
N GLU A 533 2.53 -5.72 -6.25
CA GLU A 533 1.73 -4.63 -5.67
C GLU A 533 2.52 -3.31 -5.65
N ALA A 534 3.84 -3.41 -5.44
CA ALA A 534 4.76 -2.27 -5.35
C ALA A 534 5.20 -1.73 -6.73
N GLY A 535 4.29 -1.65 -7.71
CA GLY A 535 4.62 -1.10 -9.04
C GLY A 535 4.98 0.39 -9.03
N LEU A 536 4.59 1.13 -8.00
CA LEU A 536 4.96 2.53 -7.76
C LEU A 536 5.95 2.68 -6.59
N ALA A 537 6.80 1.67 -6.38
CA ALA A 537 7.76 1.67 -5.30
C ALA A 537 8.66 2.91 -5.31
N THR A 538 8.99 3.38 -4.11
CA THR A 538 10.06 4.33 -3.82
C THR A 538 11.22 3.60 -3.13
N ALA A 539 12.30 4.29 -2.85
CA ALA A 539 13.42 3.73 -2.08
C ALA A 539 12.99 3.20 -0.70
N GLU A 540 11.93 3.78 -0.14
CA GLU A 540 11.38 3.47 1.20
C GLU A 540 10.39 2.30 1.19
N THR A 541 9.94 1.87 0.02
CA THR A 541 9.04 0.71 -0.11
C THR A 541 9.81 -0.57 0.21
N ASP A 542 9.24 -1.45 1.03
CA ASP A 542 9.85 -2.75 1.37
C ASP A 542 9.90 -3.64 0.11
N PRO A 543 11.10 -4.08 -0.36
CA PRO A 543 11.27 -4.90 -1.57
C PRO A 543 10.97 -6.39 -1.37
N TRP A 544 10.13 -6.76 -0.41
CA TRP A 544 9.85 -8.14 -0.03
C TRP A 544 9.34 -9.02 -1.18
N GLU A 545 8.66 -8.43 -2.17
CA GLU A 545 8.15 -9.16 -3.34
C GLU A 545 9.28 -9.62 -4.29
N LEU A 546 10.44 -8.97 -4.23
CA LEU A 546 11.59 -9.25 -5.09
C LEU A 546 12.58 -10.26 -4.49
N ALA A 547 12.41 -10.69 -3.25
CA ALA A 547 13.30 -11.60 -2.53
C ALA A 547 12.54 -12.75 -1.85
N PRO A 548 13.17 -13.91 -1.56
CA PRO A 548 12.53 -15.05 -0.94
C PRO A 548 12.40 -14.87 0.59
N VAL A 549 11.65 -13.85 1.00
CA VAL A 549 11.50 -13.44 2.42
C VAL A 549 10.09 -13.57 2.96
N SER A 550 9.13 -13.98 2.14
CA SER A 550 7.76 -14.22 2.58
C SER A 550 7.16 -15.48 1.96
N GLN A 551 6.45 -16.26 2.77
CA GLN A 551 5.66 -17.41 2.31
C GLN A 551 4.52 -16.97 1.35
N GLN A 552 4.12 -15.70 1.38
CA GLN A 552 3.12 -15.16 0.46
C GLN A 552 3.63 -14.98 -0.98
N SER A 553 4.93 -15.07 -1.21
CA SER A 553 5.53 -15.02 -2.54
C SER A 553 5.32 -16.35 -3.26
N LEU A 554 4.36 -16.39 -4.20
CA LEU A 554 3.84 -17.62 -4.79
C LEU A 554 4.87 -18.41 -5.61
N GLN A 555 5.94 -17.75 -6.09
CA GLN A 555 7.02 -18.37 -6.86
C GLN A 555 8.03 -19.15 -6.00
N TRP A 556 8.12 -18.84 -4.68
CA TRP A 556 9.07 -19.48 -3.75
C TRP A 556 8.58 -19.58 -2.29
N PRO A 557 7.38 -20.12 -2.05
CA PRO A 557 6.72 -20.04 -0.74
C PRO A 557 7.51 -20.73 0.39
N LYS A 558 8.24 -21.81 0.09
CA LYS A 558 9.02 -22.52 1.12
C LYS A 558 10.31 -21.81 1.49
N TRP A 559 10.94 -21.09 0.56
CA TRP A 559 12.09 -20.25 0.88
C TRP A 559 11.67 -19.05 1.73
N GLY A 560 10.50 -18.44 1.41
CA GLY A 560 9.91 -17.39 2.23
C GLY A 560 9.56 -17.88 3.64
N GLN A 561 8.96 -19.06 3.77
CA GLN A 561 8.66 -19.68 5.06
C GLN A 561 9.93 -19.92 5.88
N TYR A 562 11.01 -20.37 5.25
CA TYR A 562 12.30 -20.56 5.92
C TYR A 562 12.81 -19.25 6.52
N PHE A 563 12.75 -18.17 5.75
CA PHE A 563 13.15 -16.85 6.24
C PHE A 563 12.26 -16.36 7.39
N GLU A 564 10.93 -16.38 7.23
CA GLU A 564 9.96 -15.92 8.25
C GLU A 564 10.06 -16.69 9.56
N THR A 565 10.41 -17.98 9.48
CA THR A 565 10.52 -18.83 10.67
C THR A 565 11.94 -18.90 11.27
N GLY A 566 12.89 -18.14 10.73
CA GLY A 566 14.30 -18.21 11.17
C GLY A 566 14.90 -19.60 10.98
N GLY A 567 14.57 -20.30 9.90
CA GLY A 567 15.07 -21.62 9.55
C GLY A 567 14.37 -22.80 10.24
N ARG A 568 13.32 -22.57 11.03
CA ARG A 568 12.60 -23.64 11.75
C ARG A 568 11.64 -24.43 10.87
N SER A 569 11.21 -23.87 9.75
CA SER A 569 10.28 -24.49 8.79
C SER A 569 10.54 -23.97 7.39
N GLY A 570 10.09 -24.68 6.36
CA GLY A 570 10.34 -24.34 4.97
C GLY A 570 11.60 -25.02 4.42
N GLU A 571 12.14 -24.47 3.34
CA GLU A 571 13.37 -24.91 2.68
C GLU A 571 14.33 -23.72 2.57
N ALA A 572 15.61 -23.88 2.83
CA ALA A 572 16.60 -22.83 2.57
C ALA A 572 16.69 -22.55 1.06
N PRO A 573 16.86 -21.29 0.62
CA PRO A 573 17.23 -21.00 -0.76
C PRO A 573 18.51 -21.76 -1.14
N ASP A 574 18.50 -22.39 -2.31
CA ASP A 574 19.58 -23.23 -2.82
C ASP A 574 19.95 -22.88 -4.29
N MET A 575 19.73 -21.61 -4.66
CA MET A 575 20.07 -21.03 -5.96
C MET A 575 20.80 -19.70 -5.76
N GLU A 576 21.87 -19.48 -6.55
CA GLU A 576 22.74 -18.29 -6.46
C GLU A 576 21.96 -16.96 -6.48
N LYS A 577 21.08 -16.77 -7.46
CA LYS A 577 20.36 -15.48 -7.62
C LYS A 577 19.32 -15.22 -6.53
N PRO A 578 18.49 -16.18 -6.09
CA PRO A 578 17.65 -16.04 -4.89
C PRO A 578 18.45 -15.75 -3.61
N GLU A 579 19.60 -16.36 -3.41
CA GLU A 579 20.49 -16.06 -2.28
C GLU A 579 21.03 -14.63 -2.35
N GLN A 580 21.44 -14.17 -3.57
CA GLN A 580 21.84 -12.79 -3.80
C GLN A 580 20.69 -11.79 -3.49
N LEU A 581 19.46 -12.11 -3.92
CA LEU A 581 18.29 -11.28 -3.61
C LEU A 581 18.01 -11.22 -2.11
N LEU A 582 18.21 -12.34 -1.39
CA LEU A 582 18.06 -12.38 0.06
C LEU A 582 19.13 -11.54 0.77
N ALA A 583 20.37 -11.53 0.29
CA ALA A 583 21.44 -10.69 0.82
C ALA A 583 21.12 -9.20 0.58
N LEU A 584 20.73 -8.82 -0.64
CA LEU A 584 20.32 -7.46 -0.99
C LEU A 584 19.14 -6.98 -0.13
N TYR A 585 18.15 -7.85 0.13
CA TYR A 585 17.04 -7.52 1.01
C TYR A 585 17.53 -7.17 2.43
N LYS A 586 18.43 -8.00 2.99
CA LYS A 586 19.02 -7.73 4.31
C LYS A 586 19.79 -6.41 4.33
N ASP A 587 20.58 -6.13 3.29
CA ASP A 587 21.31 -4.87 3.16
C ASP A 587 20.36 -3.68 3.08
N TRP A 588 19.24 -3.80 2.35
CA TRP A 588 18.21 -2.76 2.28
C TRP A 588 17.62 -2.44 3.66
N THR A 589 17.40 -3.46 4.51
CA THR A 589 16.78 -3.25 5.83
C THR A 589 17.61 -2.40 6.78
N VAL A 590 18.91 -2.27 6.52
CA VAL A 590 19.85 -1.49 7.36
C VAL A 590 20.55 -0.38 6.58
N ALA A 591 20.13 -0.13 5.35
CA ALA A 591 20.74 0.90 4.49
C ALA A 591 20.52 2.30 5.09
N PRO A 592 21.59 3.12 5.22
CA PRO A 592 21.53 4.37 5.98
C PRO A 592 20.82 5.51 5.22
N SER A 593 20.77 5.46 3.88
CA SER A 593 20.23 6.54 3.07
C SER A 593 19.21 6.06 2.02
N SER A 594 18.28 6.95 1.62
CA SER A 594 17.38 6.70 0.48
C SER A 594 18.13 6.37 -0.81
N ALA A 595 19.30 6.98 -1.02
CA ALA A 595 20.13 6.71 -2.20
C ALA A 595 20.66 5.27 -2.22
N ASP A 596 21.12 4.76 -1.06
CA ASP A 596 21.56 3.36 -0.93
C ASP A 596 20.41 2.40 -1.11
N ARG A 597 19.26 2.66 -0.50
CA ARG A 597 18.04 1.86 -0.67
C ARG A 597 17.59 1.82 -2.13
N ALA A 598 17.61 2.97 -2.82
CA ALA A 598 17.28 3.04 -4.25
C ALA A 598 18.26 2.26 -5.12
N ARG A 599 19.57 2.27 -4.79
CA ARG A 599 20.58 1.47 -5.49
C ARG A 599 20.31 -0.02 -5.33
N ILE A 600 20.07 -0.49 -4.12
CA ILE A 600 19.74 -1.89 -3.81
C ILE A 600 18.47 -2.32 -4.54
N TRP A 601 17.41 -1.52 -4.48
CA TRP A 601 16.17 -1.77 -5.22
C TRP A 601 16.42 -2.01 -6.72
N ARG A 602 17.21 -1.13 -7.35
CA ARG A 602 17.51 -1.25 -8.79
C ARG A 602 18.31 -2.50 -9.13
N GLU A 603 19.19 -2.94 -8.25
CA GLU A 603 19.92 -4.20 -8.41
C GLU A 603 18.96 -5.40 -8.32
N MET A 604 18.05 -5.41 -7.32
CA MET A 604 17.03 -6.44 -7.19
C MET A 604 16.09 -6.47 -8.41
N LEU A 605 15.66 -5.31 -8.91
CA LEU A 605 14.84 -5.20 -10.12
C LEU A 605 15.55 -5.75 -11.36
N ALA A 606 16.84 -5.48 -11.52
CA ALA A 606 17.63 -5.98 -12.65
C ALA A 606 17.73 -7.51 -12.62
N ILE A 607 17.95 -8.10 -11.44
CA ILE A 607 17.98 -9.56 -11.27
C ILE A 607 16.61 -10.16 -11.59
N ASN A 608 15.51 -9.61 -11.04
CA ASN A 608 14.16 -10.11 -11.30
C ASN A 608 13.77 -10.01 -12.78
N ALA A 609 14.10 -8.89 -13.45
CA ALA A 609 13.85 -8.71 -14.88
C ALA A 609 14.58 -9.74 -15.74
N ASP A 610 15.86 -10.03 -15.44
CA ASP A 610 16.62 -11.04 -16.17
C ASP A 610 16.14 -12.46 -15.89
N GLN A 611 15.86 -12.78 -14.62
CA GLN A 611 15.53 -14.15 -14.19
C GLN A 611 14.08 -14.55 -14.44
N VAL A 612 13.16 -13.59 -14.65
CA VAL A 612 11.73 -13.84 -14.95
C VAL A 612 11.10 -14.79 -13.93
N TYR A 613 11.24 -14.50 -12.63
CA TYR A 613 10.62 -15.33 -11.58
C TYR A 613 9.09 -15.30 -11.63
N THR A 614 8.52 -14.24 -12.21
CA THR A 614 7.10 -14.07 -12.45
C THR A 614 6.89 -13.62 -13.90
N ILE A 615 5.80 -14.07 -14.52
CA ILE A 615 5.50 -13.79 -15.95
C ILE A 615 4.28 -12.88 -15.99
N SER A 616 4.44 -11.63 -16.35
CA SER A 616 3.32 -10.70 -16.56
C SER A 616 2.48 -11.15 -17.75
N LEU A 617 1.17 -11.11 -17.58
CA LEU A 617 0.19 -11.32 -18.67
C LEU A 617 -0.29 -9.97 -19.19
N VAL A 618 -0.66 -9.05 -18.31
CA VAL A 618 -1.14 -7.70 -18.62
C VAL A 618 -0.80 -6.75 -17.48
N ALA A 619 -0.55 -5.48 -17.79
CA ALA A 619 -0.27 -4.43 -16.81
C ALA A 619 -1.00 -3.13 -17.16
N GLY A 620 -1.11 -2.23 -16.17
CA GLY A 620 -1.73 -0.91 -16.36
C GLY A 620 -3.23 -0.94 -16.66
N VAL A 621 -3.92 -2.02 -16.26
CA VAL A 621 -5.39 -2.08 -16.36
C VAL A 621 -6.01 -0.94 -15.55
N LEU A 622 -6.95 -0.24 -16.17
CA LEU A 622 -7.56 0.95 -15.59
C LEU A 622 -8.72 0.58 -14.64
N GLN A 623 -8.84 1.30 -13.55
CA GLN A 623 -9.91 1.16 -12.57
C GLN A 623 -11.07 2.07 -12.90
N PRO A 624 -12.29 1.57 -13.13
CA PRO A 624 -13.47 2.41 -13.21
C PRO A 624 -13.76 3.10 -11.88
N VAL A 625 -14.00 4.40 -11.95
CA VAL A 625 -14.42 5.25 -10.82
C VAL A 625 -15.73 5.91 -11.20
N VAL A 626 -16.79 5.56 -10.50
CA VAL A 626 -18.13 6.15 -10.63
C VAL A 626 -18.27 7.24 -9.58
N ALA A 627 -18.53 8.47 -9.98
CA ALA A 627 -18.72 9.60 -9.09
C ALA A 627 -19.95 10.42 -9.51
N ASN A 628 -20.77 10.85 -8.54
CA ASN A 628 -21.86 11.76 -8.79
C ASN A 628 -21.36 13.05 -9.44
N ARG A 629 -22.07 13.61 -10.43
CA ARG A 629 -21.64 14.82 -11.17
C ARG A 629 -21.51 16.06 -10.30
N ARG A 630 -22.16 16.09 -9.15
CA ARG A 630 -22.11 17.19 -8.18
C ARG A 630 -20.93 17.08 -7.22
N LEU A 631 -20.21 15.96 -7.20
CA LEU A 631 -19.03 15.80 -6.34
C LEU A 631 -17.88 16.66 -6.86
N ARG A 632 -17.29 17.47 -5.96
CA ARG A 632 -16.17 18.36 -6.23
C ARG A 632 -14.93 17.95 -5.46
N ASN A 633 -13.77 18.45 -5.86
CA ASN A 633 -12.44 18.18 -5.33
C ASN A 633 -11.96 16.73 -5.57
N LEU A 634 -12.71 15.94 -6.34
CA LEU A 634 -12.26 14.66 -6.86
C LEU A 634 -11.62 14.88 -8.23
N PRO A 635 -10.36 14.48 -8.48
CA PRO A 635 -9.73 14.67 -9.78
C PRO A 635 -10.36 13.75 -10.85
N ASP A 636 -10.40 14.25 -12.08
CA ASP A 636 -10.90 13.48 -13.23
C ASP A 636 -10.01 12.26 -13.55
N ARG A 637 -8.72 12.40 -13.31
CA ARG A 637 -7.70 11.35 -13.48
C ARG A 637 -6.91 11.18 -12.20
N GLY A 638 -6.76 9.97 -11.76
CA GLY A 638 -6.06 9.66 -10.52
C GLY A 638 -5.41 8.29 -10.55
N LEU A 639 -4.83 7.97 -9.41
CA LEU A 639 -4.30 6.67 -9.07
C LEU A 639 -5.23 6.02 -8.04
N TYR A 640 -5.74 4.83 -8.34
CA TYR A 640 -6.49 4.01 -7.40
C TYR A 640 -5.62 2.84 -6.97
N ASN A 641 -4.82 3.04 -5.94
CA ASN A 641 -3.84 2.08 -5.46
C ASN A 641 -3.94 1.90 -3.95
N TRP A 642 -3.66 0.66 -3.49
CA TRP A 642 -3.69 0.35 -2.07
C TRP A 642 -2.53 1.05 -1.36
N ASP A 643 -1.30 0.72 -1.71
CA ASP A 643 -0.07 1.27 -1.13
C ASP A 643 0.97 1.55 -2.25
N PRO A 644 1.55 2.74 -2.30
CA PRO A 644 1.20 3.97 -1.57
C PRO A 644 -0.16 4.54 -2.01
N GLY A 645 -0.85 5.25 -1.11
CA GLY A 645 -1.96 6.13 -1.48
C GLY A 645 -3.32 5.84 -0.87
N SER A 646 -3.56 4.65 -0.27
CA SER A 646 -4.85 4.34 0.38
C SER A 646 -6.06 4.63 -0.51
N HIS A 647 -5.97 4.27 -1.80
CA HIS A 647 -7.00 4.55 -2.80
C HIS A 647 -7.37 6.04 -2.87
N PHE A 648 -8.62 6.41 -2.52
CA PHE A 648 -9.05 7.80 -2.49
C PHE A 648 -8.36 8.62 -1.38
N GLY A 649 -7.79 7.99 -0.36
CA GLY A 649 -7.10 8.66 0.74
C GLY A 649 -6.01 9.63 0.27
N LEU A 650 -5.26 9.28 -0.80
CA LEU A 650 -4.25 10.15 -1.41
C LEU A 650 -4.81 11.52 -1.86
N TYR A 651 -6.10 11.58 -2.17
CA TYR A 651 -6.80 12.79 -2.64
C TYR A 651 -7.53 13.51 -1.52
N ARG A 652 -7.44 13.00 -0.28
CA ARG A 652 -7.98 13.65 0.89
C ARG A 652 -9.49 13.85 0.82
N PRO A 653 -10.30 12.77 0.95
CA PRO A 653 -11.74 12.81 0.86
C PRO A 653 -12.44 13.75 1.83
N GLU A 654 -11.79 14.14 2.92
CA GLU A 654 -12.29 15.18 3.81
C GLU A 654 -12.49 16.55 3.11
N ARG A 655 -11.86 16.75 1.94
CA ARG A 655 -12.04 17.93 1.08
C ARG A 655 -13.18 17.81 0.06
N PHE A 656 -13.76 16.60 -0.08
CA PHE A 656 -14.82 16.38 -1.06
C PHE A 656 -16.11 17.05 -0.59
N TRP A 657 -16.84 17.67 -1.53
CA TRP A 657 -18.08 18.35 -1.23
C TRP A 657 -19.08 18.28 -2.39
N LEU A 658 -20.36 18.49 -2.10
CA LEU A 658 -21.43 18.45 -3.09
C LEU A 658 -21.82 19.88 -3.51
N ASP A 659 -21.77 20.10 -4.81
CA ASP A 659 -22.31 21.31 -5.43
C ASP A 659 -23.83 21.13 -5.59
N ASN A 660 -24.61 22.15 -5.25
CA ASN A 660 -26.07 22.11 -5.22
C ASN A 660 -26.69 22.22 -6.60
#